data_81cb492ca7304a0f328e0e4e798bb0ea
#
_entry.id   81cb492ca7304a0f328e0e4e798bb0ea
#
_cell.length_a   1.000
_cell.length_b   1.000
_cell.length_c   1.000
_cell.angle_alpha   90.00
_cell.angle_beta   90.00
_cell.angle_gamma   90.00
#
_symmetry.space_group_name_H-M   'P 1'
#
loop_
_entity.id
_entity.type
_entity.pdbx_description
1 polymer ?
#
loop_
_entity_poly.entity_id
_entity_poly.type
_entity_poly.pdbx_seq_one_letter_code
_entity_poly.pdbx_strand_id
1 'polypeptide(L)'
;GGARYSAKGQWRQAQLKPALLAGAWSLPGLQGADLDFDFDQTKGRIQLAMKSGAIEGALGLSEPRLVVDKAQADVEWQRNGDALSVKFKDAQLSNADGAVEASGSWSSAKGDQPGPGVLDLKGKIVRIEARQLHRYLPTAIDAGVRDYLRNALLRGQGLQAAVRIKGDLRQFPFRQPQQGEFSIQGQLKDVGFAYVPPPVPNPSAARASPAPVEWPALSVTSGELVLNRTSFQIKNAKARMPSVPNLAWQNIQAQIPDMGAAPQVELSADGRAPLGEWLQGVTRTPLGALTGQVFDSAQGSGLADLRLAFTLPLAAPERVRVQGRMVLPGNDLQWSSWTPAMSRLRATLQFTETSLSVTDAQARVWGGDTRLDLRYNTRAAVDDSPLSLQVQGAITAEGMRAARDLPGLARLAPFLRGRSNYSFNLGLRQGQPEWQLTSSLQGLEIALPAPLAKNAEATWPLRVEQRVTRDGRRDTLQASLGSALNVRYERDTTAATPRVLRGAIALGQGASEALPWPDQGVLVKLSWPNIDLDRWQAVMESDALGGLGSPSAADGMDAYLPNAAVVQAQKVTWDRRELNQLHIGGTRQGPLWRANLHAQELDGYLEYRPMVTNTPARLYVRLARLDVPPSAVSDIENLMFEQPKSLPALDIVVNELQLRGKKLGRAEVEAVNLPAGPRAIGEWRLNRLNLTVPEAQLSATGNWLALPGQTRRRTQLKFTLDIGDAGEFLARMGTPGAVRGGKGRMEGQVGWQGSPLTIDYPSMVGQFNVNIERGQFLKSDPGAARLLGVLSLQSLPRRLTLDFRDLFSEGFAFDFFRGDVQIEQGVATTNNLQMKGVAAAVLMEGRADIQHETQDIKVVVVPEINAGTASLVYGVINPLAGLTSFLAQLLLRQPLIDVNTRTFRVDGSWADPRVSPFTATDSDAKTPRTGKP
;
A
#
# COMPACT_ATOMS: atom_id res chain seq x y z
N GLY A 1 -38.42 -101.29 10.61
CA GLY A 1 -38.85 -100.96 9.25
C GLY A 1 -39.25 -99.48 9.13
N GLY A 2 -38.34 -98.62 8.60
CA GLY A 2 -38.67 -97.24 8.41
C GLY A 2 -39.65 -97.12 7.22
N ALA A 3 -40.70 -96.33 7.34
CA ALA A 3 -41.72 -96.07 6.27
C ALA A 3 -41.00 -95.51 5.07
N ARG A 4 -41.20 -96.14 3.92
CA ARG A 4 -40.76 -95.59 2.63
C ARG A 4 -41.81 -94.59 2.15
N TYR A 5 -41.41 -93.37 1.83
CA TYR A 5 -42.25 -92.36 1.25
C TYR A 5 -41.62 -91.79 0.02
N SER A 6 -42.43 -91.40 -0.95
CA SER A 6 -42.07 -90.62 -2.11
C SER A 6 -43.17 -89.59 -2.40
N ALA A 7 -42.79 -88.50 -2.86
CA ALA A 7 -43.73 -87.44 -3.24
C ALA A 7 -43.28 -86.78 -4.55
N LYS A 8 -44.21 -86.64 -5.48
CA LYS A 8 -44.00 -85.91 -6.75
C LYS A 8 -45.19 -85.02 -6.97
N GLY A 9 -44.87 -83.74 -7.26
CA GLY A 9 -46.01 -82.79 -7.45
C GLY A 9 -45.51 -81.39 -7.84
N GLN A 10 -46.44 -80.57 -7.89
CA GLN A 10 -46.31 -79.14 -8.22
C GLN A 10 -46.99 -78.31 -7.14
N TRP A 11 -46.33 -77.32 -6.61
CA TRP A 11 -46.92 -76.37 -5.70
C TRP A 11 -46.83 -74.99 -6.36
N ARG A 12 -47.90 -74.35 -6.65
CA ARG A 12 -47.98 -73.04 -7.23
C ARG A 12 -48.23 -71.99 -6.14
N GLN A 13 -47.55 -70.77 -6.28
CA GLN A 13 -47.69 -69.68 -5.34
C GLN A 13 -47.48 -70.14 -3.88
N ALA A 14 -46.51 -70.97 -3.67
CA ALA A 14 -46.20 -71.56 -2.35
C ALA A 14 -45.83 -70.46 -1.32
N GLN A 15 -46.39 -70.65 -0.13
CA GLN A 15 -46.07 -69.84 1.06
C GLN A 15 -45.50 -70.75 2.10
N LEU A 16 -44.17 -70.71 2.25
CA LEU A 16 -43.43 -71.47 3.27
C LEU A 16 -42.94 -70.53 4.35
N LYS A 17 -43.19 -70.84 5.61
CA LYS A 17 -42.62 -70.15 6.74
C LYS A 17 -41.20 -70.62 6.98
N PRO A 18 -40.29 -69.73 7.47
CA PRO A 18 -38.97 -70.19 7.89
C PRO A 18 -39.08 -71.29 8.93
N ALA A 19 -38.30 -72.37 8.74
CA ALA A 19 -38.31 -73.53 9.66
C ALA A 19 -36.90 -73.84 10.08
N LEU A 20 -36.72 -74.15 11.40
CA LEU A 20 -35.49 -74.66 11.97
C LEU A 20 -35.41 -76.19 11.71
N LEU A 21 -34.40 -76.62 10.96
CA LEU A 21 -34.03 -78.04 10.86
C LEU A 21 -33.15 -78.42 12.05
N ALA A 22 -33.14 -79.71 12.41
CA ALA A 22 -32.30 -80.21 13.46
C ALA A 22 -30.82 -79.84 13.23
N GLY A 23 -30.24 -79.08 14.18
CA GLY A 23 -28.94 -78.47 14.04
C GLY A 23 -29.05 -76.99 13.73
N ALA A 24 -27.96 -76.25 13.50
CA ALA A 24 -27.89 -74.82 13.36
C ALA A 24 -28.45 -74.23 12.02
N TRP A 25 -29.25 -75.01 11.27
CA TRP A 25 -29.74 -74.65 9.95
C TRP A 25 -31.23 -74.26 9.93
N SER A 26 -31.54 -73.19 9.38
CA SER A 26 -32.92 -72.80 9.11
C SER A 26 -33.21 -72.81 7.60
N LEU A 27 -34.34 -73.41 7.18
CA LEU A 27 -34.86 -73.27 5.85
C LEU A 27 -35.43 -71.82 5.70
N PRO A 28 -35.12 -71.11 4.66
CA PRO A 28 -35.75 -69.84 4.41
C PRO A 28 -37.21 -70.00 4.11
N GLY A 29 -38.00 -69.03 4.55
CA GLY A 29 -39.37 -68.89 4.10
C GLY A 29 -39.45 -68.46 2.66
N LEU A 30 -40.45 -68.91 1.94
CA LEU A 30 -40.67 -68.53 0.54
C LEU A 30 -42.10 -68.00 0.40
N GLN A 31 -42.28 -66.92 -0.28
CA GLN A 31 -43.56 -66.32 -0.63
C GLN A 31 -43.68 -66.15 -2.15
N GLY A 32 -44.70 -66.74 -2.78
CA GLY A 32 -44.97 -66.64 -4.19
C GLY A 32 -44.07 -67.52 -5.08
N ALA A 33 -43.58 -68.65 -4.53
CA ALA A 33 -42.74 -69.59 -5.27
C ALA A 33 -43.59 -70.69 -5.96
N ASP A 34 -43.21 -70.99 -7.18
CA ASP A 34 -43.67 -72.24 -7.85
C ASP A 34 -42.63 -73.34 -7.69
N LEU A 35 -43.01 -74.45 -7.14
CA LEU A 35 -42.14 -75.60 -6.84
C LEU A 35 -42.61 -76.84 -7.64
N ASP A 36 -41.70 -77.40 -8.41
CA ASP A 36 -41.89 -78.72 -8.98
C ASP A 36 -40.96 -79.68 -8.25
N PHE A 37 -41.47 -80.70 -7.59
CA PHE A 37 -40.67 -81.53 -6.72
C PHE A 37 -40.89 -83.03 -7.01
N ASP A 38 -39.84 -83.78 -6.87
CA ASP A 38 -39.81 -85.27 -6.93
C ASP A 38 -38.76 -85.74 -5.93
N PHE A 39 -39.21 -86.38 -4.83
CA PHE A 39 -38.31 -86.82 -3.78
C PHE A 39 -38.75 -88.14 -3.08
N ASP A 40 -37.81 -88.79 -2.54
CA ASP A 40 -37.97 -89.94 -1.65
C ASP A 40 -37.20 -89.74 -0.30
N GLN A 41 -37.15 -90.69 0.56
CA GLN A 41 -36.46 -90.60 1.86
C GLN A 41 -34.93 -90.49 1.76
N THR A 42 -34.36 -90.70 0.58
CA THR A 42 -32.88 -90.67 0.37
C THR A 42 -32.38 -89.61 -0.60
N LYS A 43 -33.22 -89.19 -1.50
CA LYS A 43 -32.89 -88.24 -2.58
C LYS A 43 -34.11 -87.44 -2.97
N GLY A 44 -33.83 -86.29 -3.56
CA GLY A 44 -34.85 -85.47 -4.16
C GLY A 44 -34.33 -84.40 -5.06
N ARG A 45 -35.24 -83.86 -5.83
CA ARG A 45 -35.05 -82.68 -6.74
C ARG A 45 -36.20 -81.75 -6.55
N ILE A 46 -35.84 -80.47 -6.50
CA ILE A 46 -36.82 -79.40 -6.49
C ILE A 46 -36.38 -78.38 -7.55
N GLN A 47 -37.28 -78.04 -8.47
CA GLN A 47 -37.15 -76.89 -9.33
C GLN A 47 -37.98 -75.77 -8.75
N LEU A 48 -37.31 -74.66 -8.50
CA LEU A 48 -37.93 -73.48 -7.96
C LEU A 48 -38.00 -72.43 -9.04
N ALA A 49 -39.16 -71.80 -9.19
CA ALA A 49 -39.34 -70.64 -10.02
C ALA A 49 -40.18 -69.62 -9.25
N MET A 50 -39.79 -68.37 -9.32
CA MET A 50 -40.45 -67.24 -8.67
C MET A 50 -40.50 -66.08 -9.60
N LYS A 51 -41.68 -65.44 -9.78
CA LYS A 51 -41.96 -64.30 -10.63
C LYS A 51 -42.49 -63.14 -9.77
N SER A 52 -41.97 -62.74 -8.77
CA SER A 52 -42.40 -61.75 -7.76
C SER A 52 -42.75 -62.48 -6.45
N GLY A 53 -41.99 -62.19 -5.41
CA GLY A 53 -42.15 -62.78 -4.13
C GLY A 53 -41.15 -62.30 -3.09
N ALA A 54 -41.00 -63.12 -2.08
CA ALA A 54 -39.96 -62.80 -1.08
C ALA A 54 -39.35 -64.09 -0.50
N ILE A 55 -38.08 -63.96 -0.10
CA ILE A 55 -37.35 -64.96 0.67
C ILE A 55 -37.24 -64.43 2.11
N GLU A 56 -37.68 -65.18 3.12
CA GLU A 56 -37.71 -64.71 4.51
C GLU A 56 -36.85 -65.58 5.44
N GLY A 57 -36.15 -64.90 6.35
CA GLY A 57 -35.42 -65.52 7.47
C GLY A 57 -34.14 -66.22 7.07
N ALA A 58 -33.25 -66.31 8.07
CA ALA A 58 -32.14 -67.24 8.19
C ALA A 58 -31.12 -67.38 7.07
N LEU A 59 -31.02 -66.44 6.18
CA LEU A 59 -29.88 -66.42 5.25
C LEU A 59 -28.55 -65.86 5.89
N GLY A 60 -28.60 -65.49 7.17
CA GLY A 60 -27.48 -64.84 7.84
C GLY A 60 -27.15 -63.45 7.36
N LEU A 61 -28.08 -62.82 6.62
CA LEU A 61 -27.92 -61.49 6.08
C LEU A 61 -28.54 -60.44 7.02
N SER A 62 -28.12 -59.20 6.85
CA SER A 62 -28.62 -58.04 7.61
C SER A 62 -30.12 -57.77 7.35
N GLU A 63 -30.63 -58.15 6.18
CA GLU A 63 -32.00 -58.00 5.80
C GLU A 63 -32.77 -59.32 6.01
N PRO A 64 -33.75 -59.36 6.90
CA PRO A 64 -34.50 -60.62 7.23
C PRO A 64 -35.47 -61.06 6.13
N ARG A 65 -35.81 -60.12 5.18
CA ARG A 65 -36.75 -60.38 4.08
C ARG A 65 -36.21 -59.78 2.79
N LEU A 66 -35.91 -60.63 1.81
CA LEU A 66 -35.46 -60.25 0.51
C LEU A 66 -36.62 -60.28 -0.47
N VAL A 67 -37.00 -59.14 -1.02
CA VAL A 67 -37.94 -59.04 -2.13
C VAL A 67 -37.25 -59.58 -3.38
N VAL A 68 -37.97 -60.39 -4.14
CA VAL A 68 -37.45 -61.10 -5.31
C VAL A 68 -38.37 -60.81 -6.50
N ASP A 69 -37.77 -60.23 -7.59
CA ASP A 69 -38.52 -60.05 -8.82
C ASP A 69 -38.47 -61.30 -9.66
N LYS A 70 -37.35 -61.99 -9.67
CA LYS A 70 -37.23 -63.28 -10.36
C LYS A 70 -36.25 -64.18 -9.60
N ALA A 71 -36.61 -65.40 -9.35
CA ALA A 71 -35.71 -66.46 -8.89
C ALA A 71 -35.96 -67.78 -9.62
N GLN A 72 -34.91 -68.47 -9.86
CA GLN A 72 -34.98 -69.88 -10.32
C GLN A 72 -33.85 -70.67 -9.72
N ALA A 73 -34.09 -71.96 -9.41
CA ALA A 73 -33.02 -72.86 -8.98
C ALA A 73 -33.44 -74.27 -9.23
N ASP A 74 -32.48 -75.15 -9.57
CA ASP A 74 -32.63 -76.55 -9.63
C ASP A 74 -31.79 -77.20 -8.48
N VAL A 75 -32.43 -77.75 -7.52
CA VAL A 75 -31.81 -78.25 -6.26
C VAL A 75 -32.02 -79.74 -6.18
N GLU A 76 -30.94 -80.47 -6.09
CA GLU A 76 -30.85 -81.91 -5.90
C GLU A 76 -30.27 -82.19 -4.53
N TRP A 77 -30.85 -83.09 -3.78
CA TRP A 77 -30.22 -83.51 -2.54
C TRP A 77 -30.20 -85.04 -2.43
N GLN A 78 -29.23 -85.56 -1.70
CA GLN A 78 -29.03 -86.93 -1.41
C GLN A 78 -28.61 -87.07 0.04
N ARG A 79 -29.25 -88.03 0.73
CA ARG A 79 -28.95 -88.40 2.11
C ARG A 79 -28.34 -89.76 2.13
N ASN A 80 -27.17 -89.89 2.74
CA ASN A 80 -26.42 -91.14 2.99
C ASN A 80 -26.18 -91.30 4.47
N GLY A 81 -27.08 -92.00 5.15
CA GLY A 81 -27.08 -92.08 6.64
C GLY A 81 -27.43 -90.68 7.16
N ASP A 82 -26.58 -90.15 8.04
CA ASP A 82 -26.74 -88.83 8.62
C ASP A 82 -26.13 -87.74 7.70
N ALA A 83 -25.39 -88.08 6.71
CA ALA A 83 -24.76 -87.13 5.76
C ALA A 83 -25.75 -86.67 4.71
N LEU A 84 -25.98 -85.36 4.66
CA LEU A 84 -26.82 -84.70 3.63
C LEU A 84 -25.87 -83.99 2.61
N SER A 85 -26.11 -84.21 1.34
CA SER A 85 -25.44 -83.54 0.24
C SER A 85 -26.50 -82.78 -0.60
N VAL A 86 -26.31 -81.58 -0.86
CA VAL A 86 -27.20 -80.71 -1.68
C VAL A 86 -26.39 -80.18 -2.87
N LYS A 87 -26.91 -80.31 -4.04
CA LYS A 87 -26.38 -79.68 -5.27
C LYS A 87 -27.42 -78.73 -5.80
N PHE A 88 -26.98 -77.55 -6.22
CA PHE A 88 -27.84 -76.58 -6.89
C PHE A 88 -27.18 -76.16 -8.20
N LYS A 89 -28.01 -76.12 -9.20
CA LYS A 89 -27.61 -75.73 -10.56
C LYS A 89 -28.46 -74.56 -10.99
N ASP A 90 -27.85 -73.71 -11.83
CA ASP A 90 -28.55 -72.58 -12.48
C ASP A 90 -29.41 -71.70 -11.54
N ALA A 91 -28.94 -71.60 -10.32
CA ALA A 91 -29.59 -70.72 -9.33
C ALA A 91 -29.43 -69.28 -9.76
N GLN A 92 -30.52 -68.57 -10.00
CA GLN A 92 -30.55 -67.16 -10.35
C GLN A 92 -31.50 -66.44 -9.40
N LEU A 93 -31.10 -65.24 -9.00
CA LEU A 93 -31.96 -64.38 -8.21
C LEU A 93 -31.75 -62.94 -8.68
N SER A 94 -32.83 -62.21 -8.94
CA SER A 94 -32.78 -60.82 -9.28
C SER A 94 -33.89 -60.02 -8.56
N ASN A 95 -33.50 -58.78 -8.22
CA ASN A 95 -34.42 -57.78 -7.70
C ASN A 95 -33.95 -56.39 -8.10
N ALA A 96 -34.60 -55.34 -7.61
CA ALA A 96 -34.23 -53.97 -7.85
C ALA A 96 -32.77 -53.69 -7.47
N ASP A 97 -32.26 -54.28 -6.36
CA ASP A 97 -30.94 -54.05 -5.84
C ASP A 97 -29.84 -54.79 -6.60
N GLY A 98 -30.15 -55.92 -7.21
CA GLY A 98 -29.12 -56.73 -7.83
C GLY A 98 -29.61 -57.97 -8.59
N ALA A 99 -28.64 -58.64 -9.21
CA ALA A 99 -28.86 -59.94 -9.84
C ALA A 99 -27.65 -60.85 -9.59
N VAL A 100 -27.90 -62.07 -9.19
CA VAL A 100 -26.87 -63.07 -8.93
C VAL A 100 -27.19 -64.37 -9.61
N GLU A 101 -26.14 -65.11 -9.99
CA GLU A 101 -26.18 -66.48 -10.53
C GLU A 101 -25.27 -67.33 -9.70
N ALA A 102 -25.62 -68.55 -9.41
CA ALA A 102 -24.80 -69.48 -8.63
C ALA A 102 -25.04 -70.91 -8.98
N SER A 103 -24.01 -71.69 -8.88
CA SER A 103 -24.08 -73.19 -8.90
C SER A 103 -23.07 -73.75 -7.89
N GLY A 104 -23.39 -74.90 -7.36
CA GLY A 104 -22.47 -75.49 -6.37
C GLY A 104 -23.03 -76.72 -5.66
N SER A 105 -22.33 -77.14 -4.64
CA SER A 105 -22.72 -78.21 -3.79
C SER A 105 -22.36 -77.90 -2.33
N TRP A 106 -23.19 -78.34 -1.48
CA TRP A 106 -23.00 -78.29 -0.03
C TRP A 106 -23.12 -79.68 0.56
N SER A 107 -22.35 -80.02 1.57
CA SER A 107 -22.44 -81.24 2.33
C SER A 107 -22.38 -80.99 3.82
N SER A 108 -23.17 -81.70 4.57
CA SER A 108 -23.14 -81.62 6.05
C SER A 108 -21.75 -81.97 6.59
N ALA A 109 -21.41 -81.42 7.76
CA ALA A 109 -20.15 -81.72 8.42
C ALA A 109 -20.00 -83.18 8.66
N LYS A 110 -18.83 -83.75 8.42
CA LYS A 110 -18.53 -85.17 8.75
C LYS A 110 -18.10 -85.25 10.19
N GLY A 111 -18.69 -86.28 10.98
CA GLY A 111 -18.36 -86.58 12.35
C GLY A 111 -19.32 -86.03 13.40
N ASP A 112 -19.09 -86.25 14.63
CA ASP A 112 -20.00 -85.97 15.78
C ASP A 112 -20.07 -84.50 16.19
N GLN A 113 -19.34 -83.59 15.48
CA GLN A 113 -19.41 -82.19 15.73
C GLN A 113 -20.35 -81.51 14.74
N PRO A 114 -21.47 -80.88 15.19
CA PRO A 114 -22.32 -80.12 14.37
C PRO A 114 -21.57 -78.87 13.83
N GLY A 115 -21.68 -78.62 12.55
CA GLY A 115 -20.99 -77.50 11.95
C GLY A 115 -21.68 -77.08 10.65
N PRO A 116 -21.29 -75.92 10.09
CA PRO A 116 -21.91 -75.36 8.93
C PRO A 116 -21.66 -76.14 7.62
N GLY A 117 -20.89 -77.18 7.62
CA GLY A 117 -20.64 -78.08 6.50
C GLY A 117 -19.55 -77.55 5.54
N VAL A 118 -19.39 -78.32 4.44
CA VAL A 118 -18.47 -78.00 3.37
C VAL A 118 -19.23 -77.46 2.15
N LEU A 119 -18.81 -76.33 1.66
CA LEU A 119 -19.39 -75.65 0.49
C LEU A 119 -18.41 -75.64 -0.68
N ASP A 120 -18.93 -75.94 -1.87
CA ASP A 120 -18.21 -75.68 -3.14
C ASP A 120 -19.18 -74.88 -4.03
N LEU A 121 -19.01 -73.51 -4.03
CA LEU A 121 -19.85 -72.57 -4.71
C LEU A 121 -19.08 -71.78 -5.73
N LYS A 122 -19.59 -71.74 -6.96
CA LYS A 122 -19.23 -70.82 -8.00
C LYS A 122 -20.41 -69.90 -8.28
N GLY A 123 -20.18 -68.60 -8.14
CA GLY A 123 -21.25 -67.63 -8.33
C GLY A 123 -20.83 -66.49 -9.21
N LYS A 124 -21.76 -65.69 -9.66
CA LYS A 124 -21.56 -64.44 -10.41
C LYS A 124 -22.57 -63.45 -9.91
N ILE A 125 -22.10 -62.34 -9.37
CA ILE A 125 -22.92 -61.18 -9.12
C ILE A 125 -22.98 -60.40 -10.45
N VAL A 126 -24.07 -60.52 -11.18
CA VAL A 126 -24.22 -59.87 -12.49
C VAL A 126 -24.26 -58.36 -12.35
N ARG A 127 -24.98 -57.90 -11.32
CA ARG A 127 -25.12 -56.51 -10.94
C ARG A 127 -25.49 -56.40 -9.47
N ILE A 128 -24.97 -55.38 -8.77
CA ILE A 128 -25.39 -54.99 -7.43
C ILE A 128 -25.32 -53.50 -7.28
N GLU A 129 -26.40 -52.88 -6.76
CA GLU A 129 -26.45 -51.47 -6.42
C GLU A 129 -25.57 -51.22 -5.18
N ALA A 130 -24.51 -50.41 -5.32
CA ALA A 130 -23.54 -50.16 -4.29
C ALA A 130 -24.18 -49.62 -2.99
N ARG A 131 -25.16 -48.72 -3.10
CA ARG A 131 -25.90 -48.16 -1.95
C ARG A 131 -26.61 -49.20 -1.14
N GLN A 132 -27.04 -50.31 -1.76
CA GLN A 132 -27.81 -51.36 -1.11
C GLN A 132 -26.96 -52.55 -0.61
N LEU A 133 -25.64 -52.51 -0.88
CA LEU A 133 -24.71 -53.61 -0.54
C LEU A 133 -24.85 -54.04 0.94
N HIS A 134 -25.01 -53.07 1.85
CA HIS A 134 -25.08 -53.32 3.29
C HIS A 134 -26.21 -54.27 3.67
N ARG A 135 -27.27 -54.40 2.89
CA ARG A 135 -28.40 -55.29 3.12
C ARG A 135 -28.03 -56.78 2.91
N TYR A 136 -27.06 -57.02 2.03
CA TYR A 136 -26.62 -58.31 1.59
C TYR A 136 -25.33 -58.77 2.33
N LEU A 137 -24.85 -57.99 3.30
CA LEU A 137 -23.70 -58.41 4.12
C LEU A 137 -24.14 -59.39 5.19
N PRO A 138 -23.32 -60.44 5.46
CA PRO A 138 -23.53 -61.34 6.56
C PRO A 138 -23.56 -60.62 7.91
N THR A 139 -24.47 -61.07 8.83
CA THR A 139 -24.54 -60.55 10.21
C THR A 139 -23.29 -60.84 11.04
N ALA A 140 -22.47 -61.78 10.59
CA ALA A 140 -21.17 -62.09 11.21
C ALA A 140 -20.13 -60.95 10.98
N ILE A 141 -20.34 -60.04 10.01
CA ILE A 141 -19.50 -58.86 9.81
C ILE A 141 -19.83 -57.85 10.93
N ASP A 142 -18.80 -57.25 11.50
CA ASP A 142 -18.93 -56.20 12.52
C ASP A 142 -19.96 -55.14 12.16
N ALA A 143 -20.77 -54.69 13.10
CA ALA A 143 -21.84 -53.74 12.89
C ALA A 143 -21.30 -52.39 12.42
N GLY A 144 -20.15 -51.92 12.93
CA GLY A 144 -19.48 -50.67 12.53
C GLY A 144 -19.05 -50.72 11.08
N VAL A 145 -18.57 -51.86 10.58
CA VAL A 145 -18.24 -52.03 9.15
C VAL A 145 -19.46 -51.95 8.26
N ARG A 146 -20.57 -52.60 8.68
CA ARG A 146 -21.83 -52.54 7.94
C ARG A 146 -22.40 -51.12 7.89
N ASP A 147 -22.39 -50.41 9.02
CA ASP A 147 -22.84 -49.02 9.11
C ASP A 147 -21.95 -48.06 8.33
N TYR A 148 -20.64 -48.28 8.37
CA TYR A 148 -19.70 -47.54 7.52
C TYR A 148 -20.05 -47.72 6.05
N LEU A 149 -20.19 -48.96 5.56
CA LEU A 149 -20.51 -49.23 4.15
C LEU A 149 -21.87 -48.64 3.73
N ARG A 150 -22.87 -48.68 4.64
CA ARG A 150 -24.19 -48.06 4.41
C ARG A 150 -24.05 -46.56 4.14
N ASN A 151 -23.23 -45.88 4.90
CA ASN A 151 -23.06 -44.42 4.79
C ASN A 151 -21.99 -44.00 3.76
N ALA A 152 -21.03 -44.87 3.51
CA ALA A 152 -19.93 -44.59 2.56
C ALA A 152 -20.31 -44.81 1.09
N LEU A 153 -21.18 -45.77 0.80
CA LEU A 153 -21.60 -46.10 -0.57
C LEU A 153 -22.87 -45.34 -0.93
N LEU A 154 -22.72 -44.26 -1.72
CA LEU A 154 -23.80 -43.33 -1.98
C LEU A 154 -24.64 -43.71 -3.24
N ARG A 155 -23.98 -44.27 -4.22
CA ARG A 155 -24.56 -44.66 -5.53
C ARG A 155 -23.62 -45.58 -6.31
N GLY A 156 -24.07 -46.07 -7.45
CA GLY A 156 -23.21 -46.82 -8.40
C GLY A 156 -23.43 -48.32 -8.31
N GLN A 157 -22.67 -49.05 -9.10
CA GLN A 157 -22.88 -50.48 -9.32
C GLN A 157 -21.59 -51.28 -9.25
N GLY A 158 -21.68 -52.45 -8.64
CA GLY A 158 -20.76 -53.56 -8.85
C GLY A 158 -21.29 -54.45 -9.99
N LEU A 159 -20.43 -54.80 -10.92
CA LEU A 159 -20.80 -55.53 -12.13
C LEU A 159 -19.92 -56.76 -12.32
N GLN A 160 -20.52 -57.84 -12.85
CA GLN A 160 -19.84 -59.03 -13.32
C GLN A 160 -18.87 -59.63 -12.27
N ALA A 161 -19.23 -59.58 -10.98
CA ALA A 161 -18.31 -60.11 -9.96
C ALA A 161 -18.38 -61.64 -9.89
N ALA A 162 -17.27 -62.30 -10.18
CA ALA A 162 -17.07 -63.74 -9.99
C ALA A 162 -16.90 -64.01 -8.50
N VAL A 163 -17.65 -64.97 -7.98
CA VAL A 163 -17.63 -65.41 -6.60
C VAL A 163 -17.16 -66.87 -6.53
N ARG A 164 -16.19 -67.15 -5.68
CA ARG A 164 -15.71 -68.51 -5.44
C ARG A 164 -15.64 -68.76 -3.91
N ILE A 165 -16.35 -69.79 -3.44
CA ILE A 165 -16.28 -70.24 -2.06
C ILE A 165 -16.11 -71.77 -2.09
N LYS A 166 -15.00 -72.26 -1.48
CA LYS A 166 -14.77 -73.71 -1.46
C LYS A 166 -14.01 -74.05 -0.19
N GLY A 167 -14.61 -74.89 0.65
CA GLY A 167 -13.97 -75.34 1.87
C GLY A 167 -14.97 -75.62 3.00
N ASP A 168 -14.45 -76.01 4.16
CA ASP A 168 -15.20 -76.14 5.41
C ASP A 168 -15.53 -74.79 5.97
N LEU A 169 -16.80 -74.46 6.04
CA LEU A 169 -17.30 -73.15 6.47
C LEU A 169 -16.95 -72.76 7.93
N ARG A 170 -16.49 -73.69 8.74
CA ARG A 170 -15.94 -73.42 10.10
C ARG A 170 -14.65 -72.60 10.02
N GLN A 171 -13.91 -72.75 8.89
CA GLN A 171 -12.63 -72.10 8.66
C GLN A 171 -12.77 -70.84 7.79
N PHE A 172 -14.03 -70.46 7.43
CA PHE A 172 -14.29 -69.24 6.68
C PHE A 172 -13.74 -67.99 7.41
N PRO A 173 -13.09 -67.08 6.79
CA PRO A 173 -12.84 -66.87 5.35
C PRO A 173 -11.59 -67.59 4.78
N PHE A 174 -11.15 -68.70 5.34
CA PHE A 174 -10.02 -69.56 4.89
C PHE A 174 -8.71 -68.78 4.84
N ARG A 175 -8.21 -68.42 6.01
CA ARG A 175 -7.01 -67.59 6.15
C ARG A 175 -5.75 -68.16 5.44
N GLN A 176 -5.65 -69.49 5.42
CA GLN A 176 -4.58 -70.23 4.79
C GLN A 176 -5.05 -70.94 3.49
N PRO A 177 -4.20 -71.05 2.43
CA PRO A 177 -4.58 -71.73 1.19
C PRO A 177 -5.10 -73.12 1.31
N GLN A 178 -4.61 -73.85 2.33
CA GLN A 178 -4.97 -75.22 2.56
C GLN A 178 -6.36 -75.39 3.13
N GLN A 179 -6.93 -74.33 3.76
CA GLN A 179 -8.23 -74.35 4.40
C GLN A 179 -9.40 -74.25 3.41
N GLY A 180 -9.13 -73.59 2.23
CA GLY A 180 -10.17 -73.39 1.23
C GLY A 180 -9.92 -72.23 0.34
N GLU A 181 -10.92 -71.87 -0.46
CA GLU A 181 -10.91 -70.73 -1.39
C GLU A 181 -12.08 -69.77 -1.07
N PHE A 182 -11.79 -68.50 -0.94
CA PHE A 182 -12.77 -67.45 -0.91
C PHE A 182 -12.27 -66.26 -1.76
N SER A 183 -12.99 -65.99 -2.82
CA SER A 183 -12.67 -64.82 -3.65
C SER A 183 -13.94 -64.23 -4.24
N ILE A 184 -13.91 -62.88 -4.38
CA ILE A 184 -14.87 -62.09 -5.15
C ILE A 184 -14.05 -61.15 -6.02
N GLN A 185 -14.25 -61.20 -7.33
CA GLN A 185 -13.58 -60.33 -8.26
C GLN A 185 -14.60 -59.73 -9.23
N GLY A 186 -14.72 -58.40 -9.24
CA GLY A 186 -15.74 -57.69 -10.05
C GLY A 186 -15.32 -56.29 -10.45
N GLN A 187 -16.16 -55.66 -11.21
CA GLN A 187 -15.93 -54.32 -11.68
C GLN A 187 -16.83 -53.32 -10.94
N LEU A 188 -16.28 -52.15 -10.71
CA LEU A 188 -16.97 -50.99 -10.15
C LEU A 188 -17.33 -50.04 -11.27
N LYS A 189 -18.56 -49.51 -11.24
CA LYS A 189 -19.04 -48.53 -12.22
C LYS A 189 -19.78 -47.39 -11.51
N ASP A 190 -19.34 -46.18 -11.74
CA ASP A 190 -19.99 -44.94 -11.26
C ASP A 190 -20.27 -44.90 -9.75
N VAL A 191 -19.38 -45.48 -8.91
CA VAL A 191 -19.58 -45.59 -7.47
C VAL A 191 -19.26 -44.27 -6.78
N GLY A 192 -20.27 -43.70 -6.13
CA GLY A 192 -20.11 -42.55 -5.20
C GLY A 192 -19.65 -43.07 -3.84
N PHE A 193 -18.47 -42.66 -3.42
CA PHE A 193 -17.81 -43.13 -2.22
C PHE A 193 -17.43 -42.00 -1.27
N ALA A 194 -18.12 -41.90 -0.13
CA ALA A 194 -17.76 -41.04 0.97
C ALA A 194 -16.79 -41.79 1.90
N TYR A 195 -15.48 -41.62 1.66
CA TYR A 195 -14.45 -42.33 2.41
C TYR A 195 -14.39 -41.97 3.91
N VAL A 196 -14.87 -40.75 4.27
CA VAL A 196 -15.18 -40.35 5.64
C VAL A 196 -16.64 -39.89 5.62
N PRO A 197 -17.61 -40.83 5.88
CA PRO A 197 -19.01 -40.41 5.86
C PRO A 197 -19.30 -39.44 7.00
N PRO A 198 -20.19 -38.45 6.77
CA PRO A 198 -20.58 -37.51 7.81
C PRO A 198 -21.15 -38.23 9.03
N PRO A 199 -20.87 -37.75 10.25
CA PRO A 199 -21.46 -38.34 11.45
C PRO A 199 -23.00 -38.25 11.37
N VAL A 200 -23.68 -39.28 11.84
CA VAL A 200 -25.14 -39.27 11.90
C VAL A 200 -25.59 -38.06 12.74
N PRO A 201 -26.45 -37.20 12.23
CA PRO A 201 -26.86 -35.99 12.94
C PRO A 201 -27.47 -36.38 14.30
N ASN A 202 -26.86 -35.93 15.38
CA ASN A 202 -27.46 -36.03 16.71
C ASN A 202 -28.44 -34.85 16.86
N PRO A 203 -29.75 -35.08 16.96
CA PRO A 203 -30.74 -34.02 17.04
C PRO A 203 -30.54 -33.07 18.24
N SER A 204 -29.83 -33.51 19.26
CA SER A 204 -29.56 -32.71 20.46
C SER A 204 -28.36 -31.79 20.38
N ALA A 205 -27.49 -31.95 19.37
CA ALA A 205 -26.26 -31.15 19.21
C ALA A 205 -26.38 -29.97 18.19
N ALA A 206 -27.53 -29.79 17.59
CA ALA A 206 -27.71 -28.91 16.40
C ALA A 206 -27.69 -27.39 16.65
N ARG A 207 -27.27 -26.88 17.83
CA ARG A 207 -27.39 -25.44 18.14
C ARG A 207 -26.13 -24.69 18.52
N ALA A 208 -24.92 -25.22 18.43
CA ALA A 208 -23.76 -24.56 19.03
C ALA A 208 -22.44 -24.50 18.26
N SER A 209 -22.34 -24.97 17.01
CA SER A 209 -21.08 -24.88 16.25
C SER A 209 -21.35 -24.78 14.75
N PRO A 210 -20.56 -24.01 13.99
CA PRO A 210 -20.60 -24.08 12.54
C PRO A 210 -20.36 -25.52 12.10
N ALA A 211 -21.11 -25.97 11.08
CA ALA A 211 -20.99 -27.32 10.55
C ALA A 211 -19.50 -27.62 10.22
N PRO A 212 -18.96 -28.75 10.71
CA PRO A 212 -17.59 -29.12 10.39
C PRO A 212 -17.43 -29.27 8.88
N VAL A 213 -16.31 -28.82 8.35
CA VAL A 213 -15.99 -29.00 6.92
C VAL A 213 -15.93 -30.49 6.62
N GLU A 214 -16.79 -30.96 5.72
CA GLU A 214 -16.90 -32.37 5.37
C GLU A 214 -15.82 -32.79 4.36
N TRP A 215 -15.40 -34.07 4.48
CA TRP A 215 -14.56 -34.67 3.47
C TRP A 215 -15.37 -34.91 2.19
N PRO A 216 -14.93 -34.45 1.02
CA PRO A 216 -15.69 -34.61 -0.21
C PRO A 216 -15.75 -36.04 -0.67
N ALA A 217 -16.93 -36.51 -1.09
CA ALA A 217 -17.11 -37.82 -1.66
C ALA A 217 -16.38 -37.94 -3.02
N LEU A 218 -15.86 -39.13 -3.31
CA LEU A 218 -15.27 -39.49 -4.59
C LEU A 218 -16.33 -40.12 -5.50
N SER A 219 -16.28 -39.85 -6.77
CA SER A 219 -17.02 -40.55 -7.83
C SER A 219 -16.06 -41.48 -8.55
N VAL A 220 -16.05 -42.76 -8.17
CA VAL A 220 -15.24 -43.79 -8.79
C VAL A 220 -15.92 -44.19 -10.10
N THR A 221 -15.38 -43.76 -11.21
CA THR A 221 -15.98 -43.98 -12.54
C THR A 221 -15.80 -45.43 -13.02
N SER A 222 -14.67 -46.04 -12.69
CA SER A 222 -14.36 -47.44 -13.00
C SER A 222 -13.30 -47.94 -12.05
N GLY A 223 -13.22 -49.27 -11.85
CA GLY A 223 -12.20 -49.96 -11.07
C GLY A 223 -12.48 -51.46 -11.00
N GLU A 224 -11.48 -52.22 -10.59
CA GLU A 224 -11.60 -53.64 -10.32
C GLU A 224 -11.51 -53.86 -8.81
N LEU A 225 -12.47 -54.58 -8.28
CA LEU A 225 -12.51 -54.98 -6.89
C LEU A 225 -12.10 -56.44 -6.78
N VAL A 226 -11.17 -56.73 -5.90
CA VAL A 226 -10.72 -58.11 -5.59
C VAL A 226 -10.73 -58.30 -4.08
N LEU A 227 -11.57 -59.23 -3.64
CA LEU A 227 -11.59 -59.75 -2.26
C LEU A 227 -11.06 -61.17 -2.32
N ASN A 228 -9.98 -61.45 -1.60
CA ASN A 228 -9.36 -62.76 -1.58
C ASN A 228 -9.07 -63.14 -0.12
N ARG A 229 -9.83 -64.08 0.47
CA ARG A 229 -9.76 -64.44 1.85
C ARG A 229 -9.96 -63.23 2.79
N THR A 230 -8.87 -62.82 3.44
CA THR A 230 -8.84 -61.63 4.34
C THR A 230 -8.26 -60.41 3.67
N SER A 231 -7.84 -60.49 2.40
CA SER A 231 -7.30 -59.38 1.66
C SER A 231 -8.37 -58.74 0.77
N PHE A 232 -8.45 -57.41 0.86
CA PHE A 232 -9.28 -56.61 0.00
C PHE A 232 -8.44 -55.68 -0.87
N GLN A 233 -8.75 -55.57 -2.15
CA GLN A 233 -8.00 -54.75 -3.12
C GLN A 233 -8.95 -54.10 -4.09
N ILE A 234 -8.66 -52.83 -4.37
CA ILE A 234 -9.16 -52.06 -5.53
C ILE A 234 -8.00 -51.83 -6.48
N LYS A 235 -8.14 -52.16 -7.74
CA LYS A 235 -7.08 -52.06 -8.75
C LYS A 235 -7.54 -51.14 -9.88
N ASN A 236 -6.57 -50.39 -10.45
CA ASN A 236 -6.77 -49.61 -11.66
C ASN A 236 -7.98 -48.70 -11.63
N ALA A 237 -8.39 -48.23 -10.45
CA ALA A 237 -9.57 -47.41 -10.34
C ALA A 237 -9.28 -45.99 -10.84
N LYS A 238 -10.36 -45.35 -11.35
CA LYS A 238 -10.39 -43.96 -11.78
C LYS A 238 -11.47 -43.28 -10.97
N ALA A 239 -11.20 -42.11 -10.46
CA ALA A 239 -12.16 -41.33 -9.70
C ALA A 239 -12.11 -39.85 -10.03
N ARG A 240 -13.19 -39.14 -9.74
CA ARG A 240 -13.30 -37.69 -9.79
C ARG A 240 -13.81 -37.19 -8.45
N MET A 241 -13.47 -35.97 -8.14
CA MET A 241 -13.99 -35.27 -6.95
C MET A 241 -15.00 -34.24 -7.43
N PRO A 242 -16.31 -34.39 -7.17
CA PRO A 242 -17.33 -33.48 -7.67
C PRO A 242 -17.14 -32.02 -7.24
N SER A 243 -16.56 -31.79 -6.06
CA SER A 243 -16.22 -30.45 -5.54
C SER A 243 -15.07 -29.78 -6.29
N VAL A 244 -14.30 -30.53 -7.09
CA VAL A 244 -13.15 -30.05 -7.88
C VAL A 244 -13.23 -30.71 -9.27
N PRO A 245 -14.00 -30.16 -10.23
CA PRO A 245 -14.47 -30.84 -11.43
C PRO A 245 -13.37 -31.38 -12.35
N ASN A 246 -12.25 -30.68 -12.44
CA ASN A 246 -11.14 -31.06 -13.32
C ASN A 246 -10.10 -31.95 -12.64
N LEU A 247 -10.28 -32.25 -11.34
CA LEU A 247 -9.40 -33.19 -10.64
C LEU A 247 -9.77 -34.62 -10.99
N ALA A 248 -8.91 -35.24 -11.77
CA ALA A 248 -9.03 -36.65 -12.15
C ALA A 248 -7.95 -37.47 -11.44
N TRP A 249 -8.41 -38.45 -10.68
CA TRP A 249 -7.56 -39.48 -10.09
C TRP A 249 -7.50 -40.70 -11.02
N GLN A 250 -6.32 -41.20 -11.25
CA GLN A 250 -6.06 -42.36 -12.10
C GLN A 250 -5.12 -43.34 -11.38
N ASN A 251 -5.06 -44.56 -11.88
CA ASN A 251 -4.21 -45.61 -11.36
C ASN A 251 -4.39 -45.82 -9.83
N ILE A 252 -5.62 -45.62 -9.35
CA ILE A 252 -5.90 -45.79 -7.91
C ILE A 252 -5.74 -47.27 -7.60
N GLN A 253 -4.87 -47.56 -6.64
CA GLN A 253 -4.72 -48.81 -6.02
C GLN A 253 -4.96 -48.67 -4.53
N ALA A 254 -5.91 -49.40 -3.98
CA ALA A 254 -6.15 -49.43 -2.57
C ALA A 254 -6.20 -50.88 -2.08
N GLN A 255 -5.56 -51.18 -0.99
CA GLN A 255 -5.61 -52.55 -0.40
C GLN A 255 -5.67 -52.53 1.12
N ILE A 256 -6.29 -53.54 1.62
CA ILE A 256 -6.20 -54.00 3.01
C ILE A 256 -5.62 -55.40 2.98
N PRO A 257 -4.32 -55.56 3.21
CA PRO A 257 -3.65 -56.85 3.06
C PRO A 257 -4.25 -57.96 3.95
N ASP A 258 -4.64 -57.61 5.17
CA ASP A 258 -5.34 -58.45 6.08
C ASP A 258 -6.41 -57.64 6.90
N MET A 259 -7.68 -57.99 6.73
CA MET A 259 -8.80 -57.37 7.44
C MET A 259 -8.96 -57.94 8.87
N GLY A 260 -8.08 -58.90 9.29
CA GLY A 260 -8.21 -59.60 10.56
C GLY A 260 -7.58 -58.92 11.75
N ALA A 261 -6.27 -59.11 11.99
CA ALA A 261 -5.65 -58.75 13.28
C ALA A 261 -5.29 -57.28 13.43
N ALA A 262 -4.87 -56.61 12.38
CA ALA A 262 -4.48 -55.19 12.41
C ALA A 262 -4.72 -54.56 11.02
N PRO A 263 -5.98 -54.25 10.69
CA PRO A 263 -6.32 -53.80 9.38
C PRO A 263 -5.71 -52.41 9.13
N GLN A 264 -4.98 -52.30 8.03
CA GLN A 264 -4.47 -51.01 7.52
C GLN A 264 -4.85 -50.84 6.07
N VAL A 265 -5.23 -49.60 5.70
CA VAL A 265 -5.49 -49.22 4.32
C VAL A 265 -4.20 -48.70 3.71
N GLU A 266 -3.75 -49.32 2.64
CA GLU A 266 -2.68 -48.84 1.80
C GLU A 266 -3.29 -48.33 0.51
N LEU A 267 -3.00 -47.07 0.14
CA LEU A 267 -3.53 -46.44 -1.07
C LEU A 267 -2.40 -45.78 -1.84
N SER A 268 -2.44 -45.94 -3.15
CA SER A 268 -1.66 -45.13 -4.08
C SER A 268 -2.56 -44.62 -5.21
N ALA A 269 -2.32 -43.38 -5.65
CA ALA A 269 -3.11 -42.77 -6.71
C ALA A 269 -2.27 -41.70 -7.43
N ASP A 270 -2.53 -41.54 -8.72
CA ASP A 270 -2.03 -40.46 -9.54
C ASP A 270 -3.17 -39.46 -9.79
N GLY A 271 -2.95 -38.19 -9.50
CA GLY A 271 -3.91 -37.12 -9.72
C GLY A 271 -3.37 -36.09 -10.68
N ARG A 272 -4.23 -35.55 -11.54
CA ARG A 272 -3.90 -34.44 -12.44
C ARG A 272 -5.01 -33.43 -12.46
N ALA A 273 -4.66 -32.17 -12.19
CA ALA A 273 -5.59 -31.04 -12.18
C ALA A 273 -4.85 -29.70 -12.37
N PRO A 274 -5.57 -28.61 -12.70
CA PRO A 274 -5.05 -27.25 -12.57
C PRO A 274 -4.60 -26.98 -11.14
N LEU A 275 -3.47 -26.27 -10.97
CA LEU A 275 -2.90 -25.97 -9.65
C LEU A 275 -3.90 -25.24 -8.75
N GLY A 276 -4.70 -24.30 -9.30
CA GLY A 276 -5.74 -23.61 -8.55
C GLY A 276 -6.80 -24.56 -7.97
N GLU A 277 -7.11 -25.66 -8.65
CA GLU A 277 -8.05 -26.67 -8.13
C GLU A 277 -7.43 -27.53 -7.04
N TRP A 278 -6.14 -27.82 -7.11
CA TRP A 278 -5.41 -28.47 -6.01
C TRP A 278 -5.46 -27.60 -4.75
N LEU A 279 -5.18 -26.30 -4.87
CA LEU A 279 -5.25 -25.36 -3.76
C LEU A 279 -6.66 -25.29 -3.17
N GLN A 280 -7.70 -25.19 -4.03
CA GLN A 280 -9.09 -25.24 -3.58
C GLN A 280 -9.45 -26.58 -2.93
N GLY A 281 -8.91 -27.69 -3.44
CA GLY A 281 -9.12 -29.02 -2.85
C GLY A 281 -8.56 -29.10 -1.43
N VAL A 282 -7.47 -28.41 -1.13
CA VAL A 282 -6.94 -28.33 0.24
C VAL A 282 -7.80 -27.41 1.11
N THR A 283 -8.11 -26.18 0.65
CA THR A 283 -8.79 -25.18 1.47
C THR A 283 -10.24 -25.52 1.78
N ARG A 284 -10.93 -26.22 0.86
CA ARG A 284 -12.34 -26.63 1.02
C ARG A 284 -12.51 -27.97 1.73
N THR A 285 -11.46 -28.57 2.21
CA THR A 285 -11.48 -29.83 2.97
C THR A 285 -10.92 -29.60 4.37
N PRO A 286 -11.07 -30.57 5.30
CA PRO A 286 -10.43 -30.51 6.60
C PRO A 286 -8.91 -30.32 6.55
N LEU A 287 -8.26 -30.57 5.40
CA LEU A 287 -6.84 -30.30 5.20
C LEU A 287 -6.51 -28.81 5.35
N GLY A 288 -7.43 -27.88 4.99
CA GLY A 288 -7.22 -26.45 5.18
C GLY A 288 -6.96 -26.11 6.66
N ALA A 289 -7.81 -26.64 7.55
CA ALA A 289 -7.63 -26.44 9.00
C ALA A 289 -6.36 -27.14 9.53
N LEU A 290 -6.06 -28.34 9.07
CA LEU A 290 -4.86 -29.10 9.46
C LEU A 290 -3.55 -28.42 9.01
N THR A 291 -3.59 -27.67 7.91
CA THR A 291 -2.45 -26.90 7.41
C THR A 291 -2.39 -25.47 7.95
N GLY A 292 -3.26 -25.12 8.93
CA GLY A 292 -3.29 -23.77 9.52
C GLY A 292 -3.73 -22.67 8.55
N GLN A 293 -4.56 -23.01 7.55
CA GLN A 293 -5.12 -22.09 6.56
C GLN A 293 -4.07 -21.37 5.69
N VAL A 294 -2.85 -21.92 5.64
CA VAL A 294 -1.70 -21.33 4.91
C VAL A 294 -1.94 -21.17 3.41
N PHE A 295 -2.89 -21.93 2.84
CA PHE A 295 -3.22 -21.90 1.42
C PHE A 295 -4.44 -21.03 1.06
N ASP A 296 -5.11 -20.40 2.02
CA ASP A 296 -6.41 -19.73 1.79
C ASP A 296 -6.31 -18.57 0.80
N SER A 297 -5.17 -17.87 0.77
CA SER A 297 -4.91 -16.76 -0.15
C SER A 297 -4.09 -17.17 -1.38
N ALA A 298 -3.67 -18.44 -1.46
CA ALA A 298 -2.81 -18.91 -2.55
C ALA A 298 -3.59 -19.03 -3.87
N GLN A 299 -3.01 -18.52 -4.95
CA GLN A 299 -3.56 -18.58 -6.29
C GLN A 299 -2.55 -19.27 -7.22
N GLY A 300 -3.04 -20.16 -8.07
CA GLY A 300 -2.18 -20.87 -8.99
C GLY A 300 -2.85 -21.17 -10.33
N SER A 301 -2.05 -21.25 -11.37
CA SER A 301 -2.49 -21.64 -12.71
C SER A 301 -1.57 -22.71 -13.31
N GLY A 302 -2.00 -23.30 -14.41
CA GLY A 302 -1.27 -24.40 -15.05
C GLY A 302 -1.58 -25.78 -14.46
N LEU A 303 -1.26 -26.84 -15.18
CA LEU A 303 -1.51 -28.23 -14.75
C LEU A 303 -0.43 -28.69 -13.76
N ALA A 304 -0.85 -29.46 -12.75
CA ALA A 304 0.03 -30.10 -11.79
C ALA A 304 -0.30 -31.59 -11.66
N ASP A 305 0.74 -32.41 -11.58
CA ASP A 305 0.63 -33.85 -11.40
C ASP A 305 0.99 -34.21 -9.96
N LEU A 306 0.12 -34.95 -9.28
CA LEU A 306 0.33 -35.44 -7.92
C LEU A 306 0.36 -36.96 -7.93
N ARG A 307 1.39 -37.55 -7.34
CA ARG A 307 1.42 -38.94 -6.92
C ARG A 307 1.29 -38.97 -5.40
N LEU A 308 0.27 -39.66 -4.92
CA LEU A 308 -0.04 -39.80 -3.50
C LEU A 308 0.00 -41.25 -3.11
N ALA A 309 0.61 -41.55 -1.99
CA ALA A 309 0.53 -42.83 -1.32
C ALA A 309 0.32 -42.62 0.18
N PHE A 310 -0.52 -43.40 0.79
CA PHE A 310 -0.66 -43.39 2.24
C PHE A 310 -0.94 -44.77 2.80
N THR A 311 -0.52 -44.97 4.05
CA THR A 311 -0.82 -46.15 4.87
C THR A 311 -1.56 -45.67 6.13
N LEU A 312 -2.79 -46.15 6.32
CA LEU A 312 -3.68 -45.76 7.40
C LEU A 312 -4.01 -46.98 8.26
N PRO A 313 -3.42 -47.13 9.46
CA PRO A 313 -3.86 -48.13 10.42
C PRO A 313 -5.28 -47.79 10.92
N LEU A 314 -6.25 -48.67 10.72
CA LEU A 314 -7.66 -48.37 11.08
C LEU A 314 -7.89 -48.31 12.59
N ALA A 315 -7.07 -49.02 13.40
CA ALA A 315 -7.11 -48.98 14.86
C ALA A 315 -6.40 -47.76 15.48
N ALA A 316 -5.56 -47.04 14.71
CA ALA A 316 -4.76 -45.90 15.16
C ALA A 316 -4.60 -44.89 14.02
N PRO A 317 -5.68 -44.20 13.60
CA PRO A 317 -5.67 -43.31 12.43
C PRO A 317 -4.65 -42.16 12.54
N GLU A 318 -4.31 -41.73 13.76
CA GLU A 318 -3.28 -40.73 14.06
C GLU A 318 -1.87 -41.15 13.63
N ARG A 319 -1.63 -42.44 13.37
CA ARG A 319 -0.37 -42.98 12.87
C ARG A 319 -0.32 -43.10 11.35
N VAL A 320 -1.17 -42.39 10.66
CA VAL A 320 -1.15 -42.34 9.18
C VAL A 320 0.23 -41.94 8.71
N ARG A 321 0.70 -42.63 7.67
CA ARG A 321 1.92 -42.25 6.92
C ARG A 321 1.50 -41.81 5.55
N VAL A 322 1.95 -40.64 5.18
CA VAL A 322 1.64 -40.00 3.88
C VAL A 322 2.93 -39.78 3.10
N GLN A 323 2.93 -40.09 1.83
CA GLN A 323 3.99 -39.76 0.89
C GLN A 323 3.35 -39.13 -0.34
N GLY A 324 3.74 -37.91 -0.65
CA GLY A 324 3.26 -37.21 -1.83
C GLY A 324 4.40 -36.64 -2.63
N ARG A 325 4.23 -36.69 -3.96
CA ARG A 325 5.12 -36.03 -4.91
C ARG A 325 4.28 -35.27 -5.90
N MET A 326 4.41 -33.93 -5.90
CA MET A 326 3.75 -33.05 -6.85
C MET A 326 4.76 -32.46 -7.82
N VAL A 327 4.46 -32.48 -9.10
CA VAL A 327 5.29 -31.91 -10.17
C VAL A 327 4.57 -30.73 -10.78
N LEU A 328 5.25 -29.61 -10.81
CA LEU A 328 4.84 -28.34 -11.42
C LEU A 328 5.71 -28.09 -12.66
N PRO A 329 5.22 -28.30 -13.89
CA PRO A 329 6.05 -28.24 -15.09
C PRO A 329 6.26 -26.83 -15.66
N GLY A 330 5.67 -25.80 -15.08
CA GLY A 330 5.74 -24.41 -15.57
C GLY A 330 4.53 -23.59 -15.15
N ASN A 331 4.11 -23.75 -13.92
CA ASN A 331 2.91 -23.11 -13.34
C ASN A 331 3.16 -21.67 -12.96
N ASP A 332 2.09 -20.90 -12.80
CA ASP A 332 2.16 -19.64 -12.08
C ASP A 332 1.58 -19.85 -10.68
N LEU A 333 2.24 -19.24 -9.69
CA LEU A 333 1.86 -19.35 -8.28
C LEU A 333 2.08 -18.03 -7.58
N GLN A 334 1.07 -17.57 -6.85
CA GLN A 334 1.18 -16.49 -5.87
C GLN A 334 0.64 -17.00 -4.54
N TRP A 335 1.49 -17.00 -3.51
CA TRP A 335 1.14 -17.56 -2.20
C TRP A 335 0.16 -16.68 -1.42
N SER A 336 0.36 -15.36 -1.51
CA SER A 336 -0.50 -14.34 -0.88
C SER A 336 -0.35 -13.02 -1.61
N SER A 337 -1.21 -12.05 -1.32
CA SER A 337 -1.16 -10.72 -1.95
C SER A 337 0.13 -9.93 -1.67
N TRP A 338 0.84 -10.25 -0.61
CA TRP A 338 2.10 -9.61 -0.21
C TRP A 338 3.36 -10.41 -0.58
N THR A 339 3.20 -11.60 -1.17
CA THR A 339 4.33 -12.38 -1.69
C THR A 339 4.48 -12.18 -3.19
N PRO A 340 5.71 -12.25 -3.71
CA PRO A 340 5.93 -12.08 -5.12
C PRO A 340 5.24 -13.17 -5.94
N ALA A 341 4.65 -12.77 -7.06
CA ALA A 341 4.12 -13.71 -8.03
C ALA A 341 5.26 -14.47 -8.72
N MET A 342 5.18 -15.79 -8.71
CA MET A 342 6.12 -16.70 -9.38
C MET A 342 5.50 -17.16 -10.69
N SER A 343 6.14 -16.86 -11.81
CA SER A 343 5.70 -17.35 -13.11
C SER A 343 6.64 -18.44 -13.63
N ARG A 344 6.10 -19.33 -14.48
CA ARG A 344 6.83 -20.46 -15.06
C ARG A 344 7.52 -21.35 -14.02
N LEU A 345 6.88 -21.55 -12.88
CA LEU A 345 7.40 -22.35 -11.78
C LEU A 345 7.54 -23.81 -12.19
N ARG A 346 8.78 -24.28 -12.24
CA ARG A 346 9.14 -25.68 -12.40
C ARG A 346 9.66 -26.20 -11.08
N ALA A 347 8.95 -27.12 -10.49
CA ALA A 347 9.26 -27.61 -9.16
C ALA A 347 8.81 -29.06 -8.98
N THR A 348 9.51 -29.78 -8.12
CA THR A 348 9.05 -31.05 -7.58
C THR A 348 8.94 -30.90 -6.07
N LEU A 349 7.69 -30.98 -5.60
CA LEU A 349 7.38 -30.98 -4.16
C LEU A 349 7.34 -32.45 -3.69
N GLN A 350 7.97 -32.73 -2.58
CA GLN A 350 7.84 -34.00 -1.88
C GLN A 350 7.36 -33.70 -0.47
N PHE A 351 6.36 -34.42 -0.02
CA PHE A 351 5.81 -34.21 1.32
C PHE A 351 5.43 -35.52 2.01
N THR A 352 5.48 -35.47 3.31
CA THR A 352 4.98 -36.51 4.21
C THR A 352 4.00 -35.89 5.21
N GLU A 353 3.49 -36.65 6.15
CA GLU A 353 2.67 -36.12 7.26
C GLU A 353 3.40 -35.09 8.14
N THR A 354 4.73 -35.06 8.11
CA THR A 354 5.56 -34.20 8.98
C THR A 354 6.56 -33.32 8.23
N SER A 355 6.70 -33.49 6.93
CA SER A 355 7.72 -32.79 6.17
C SER A 355 7.24 -32.35 4.80
N LEU A 356 7.79 -31.24 4.31
CA LEU A 356 7.65 -30.75 2.93
C LEU A 356 9.03 -30.34 2.43
N SER A 357 9.40 -30.79 1.24
CA SER A 357 10.62 -30.36 0.58
C SER A 357 10.37 -30.01 -0.87
N VAL A 358 11.00 -28.93 -1.31
CA VAL A 358 11.09 -28.52 -2.71
C VAL A 358 12.55 -28.24 -2.98
N THR A 359 13.13 -28.93 -3.93
CA THR A 359 14.56 -28.80 -4.24
C THR A 359 14.72 -28.36 -5.69
N ASP A 360 15.65 -27.42 -5.90
CA ASP A 360 16.03 -26.91 -7.24
C ASP A 360 14.83 -26.39 -8.05
N ALA A 361 13.85 -25.79 -7.39
CA ALA A 361 12.74 -25.19 -8.08
C ALA A 361 13.19 -23.93 -8.82
N GLN A 362 12.66 -23.74 -10.02
CA GLN A 362 12.99 -22.62 -10.89
C GLN A 362 11.72 -21.86 -11.22
N ALA A 363 11.76 -20.55 -11.07
CA ALA A 363 10.65 -19.65 -11.38
C ALA A 363 11.17 -18.34 -11.96
N ARG A 364 10.28 -17.54 -12.48
CA ARG A 364 10.57 -16.14 -12.81
C ARG A 364 9.86 -15.24 -11.80
N VAL A 365 10.66 -14.46 -11.07
CA VAL A 365 10.19 -13.54 -10.01
C VAL A 365 10.78 -12.16 -10.28
N TRP A 366 9.97 -11.11 -10.19
CA TRP A 366 10.37 -9.72 -10.45
C TRP A 366 11.19 -9.54 -11.75
N GLY A 367 10.78 -10.28 -12.80
CA GLY A 367 11.37 -10.19 -14.12
C GLY A 367 12.67 -10.98 -14.32
N GLY A 368 13.24 -11.58 -13.28
CA GLY A 368 14.46 -12.37 -13.33
C GLY A 368 14.25 -13.86 -13.03
N ASP A 369 15.18 -14.69 -13.47
CA ASP A 369 15.18 -16.11 -13.16
C ASP A 369 15.60 -16.31 -11.71
N THR A 370 14.88 -17.18 -11.02
CA THR A 370 15.01 -17.42 -9.58
C THR A 370 15.01 -18.92 -9.32
N ARG A 371 15.93 -19.38 -8.49
CA ARG A 371 16.00 -20.74 -7.94
C ARG A 371 15.59 -20.68 -6.48
N LEU A 372 14.81 -21.67 -6.02
CA LEU A 372 14.39 -21.76 -4.64
C LEU A 372 14.47 -23.21 -4.13
N ASP A 373 14.86 -23.33 -2.87
CA ASP A 373 14.88 -24.57 -2.09
C ASP A 373 14.08 -24.35 -0.81
N LEU A 374 13.12 -25.24 -0.54
CA LEU A 374 12.28 -25.21 0.65
C LEU A 374 12.40 -26.52 1.39
N ARG A 375 12.57 -26.44 2.72
CA ARG A 375 12.47 -27.58 3.63
C ARG A 375 11.63 -27.17 4.84
N TYR A 376 10.64 -27.99 5.13
CA TYR A 376 9.81 -27.83 6.31
C TYR A 376 9.72 -29.17 7.01
N ASN A 377 9.90 -29.18 8.34
CA ASN A 377 9.81 -30.38 9.15
C ASN A 377 9.26 -30.05 10.54
N THR A 378 8.08 -30.57 10.85
CA THR A 378 7.43 -30.36 12.17
C THR A 378 8.14 -31.07 13.32
N ARG A 379 9.04 -32.04 13.04
CA ARG A 379 9.84 -32.78 14.01
C ARG A 379 11.27 -32.27 14.11
N ALA A 380 11.57 -31.06 13.63
CA ALA A 380 12.88 -30.45 13.81
C ALA A 380 13.24 -30.37 15.30
N ALA A 381 14.52 -30.50 15.62
CA ALA A 381 15.00 -30.31 16.99
C ALA A 381 14.68 -28.88 17.47
N VAL A 382 14.59 -28.69 18.79
CA VAL A 382 14.17 -27.43 19.41
C VAL A 382 15.06 -26.26 18.97
N ASP A 383 16.33 -26.53 18.69
CA ASP A 383 17.31 -25.52 18.26
C ASP A 383 17.37 -25.34 16.72
N ASP A 384 16.74 -26.22 15.96
CA ASP A 384 16.70 -26.16 14.51
C ASP A 384 15.44 -25.44 14.03
N SER A 385 15.59 -24.61 12.98
CA SER A 385 14.41 -24.00 12.33
C SER A 385 13.57 -25.08 11.65
N PRO A 386 12.28 -25.20 11.98
CA PRO A 386 11.40 -26.14 11.30
C PRO A 386 11.17 -25.77 9.82
N LEU A 387 11.42 -24.53 9.44
CA LEU A 387 11.33 -24.00 8.07
C LEU A 387 12.68 -23.47 7.62
N SER A 388 13.12 -23.88 6.44
CA SER A 388 14.26 -23.30 5.73
C SER A 388 13.88 -23.06 4.28
N LEU A 389 13.75 -21.80 3.89
CA LEU A 389 13.56 -21.37 2.50
C LEU A 389 14.78 -20.58 2.06
N GLN A 390 15.41 -21.03 1.00
CA GLN A 390 16.53 -20.35 0.36
C GLN A 390 16.12 -19.98 -1.06
N VAL A 391 16.28 -18.72 -1.42
CA VAL A 391 15.96 -18.19 -2.75
C VAL A 391 17.16 -17.44 -3.28
N GLN A 392 17.55 -17.73 -4.51
CA GLN A 392 18.58 -17.02 -5.24
C GLN A 392 18.05 -16.64 -6.61
N GLY A 393 18.17 -15.39 -6.98
CA GLY A 393 17.62 -14.94 -8.25
C GLY A 393 18.18 -13.60 -8.70
N ALA A 394 17.67 -13.16 -9.83
CA ALA A 394 17.91 -11.82 -10.34
C ALA A 394 16.62 -11.00 -10.29
N ILE A 395 16.75 -9.73 -9.99
CA ILE A 395 15.68 -8.76 -10.06
C ILE A 395 15.97 -7.76 -11.18
N THR A 396 14.96 -7.37 -11.95
CA THR A 396 15.10 -6.39 -13.03
C THR A 396 14.27 -5.15 -12.74
N ALA A 397 14.71 -3.98 -13.20
CA ALA A 397 13.95 -2.73 -13.07
C ALA A 397 12.54 -2.84 -13.67
N GLU A 398 12.39 -3.55 -14.79
CA GLU A 398 11.09 -3.80 -15.43
C GLU A 398 10.20 -4.70 -14.57
N GLY A 399 10.77 -5.75 -14.00
CA GLY A 399 10.04 -6.64 -13.08
C GLY A 399 9.59 -5.93 -11.83
N MET A 400 10.40 -5.01 -11.28
CA MET A 400 10.01 -4.16 -10.15
C MET A 400 8.87 -3.21 -10.48
N ARG A 401 8.85 -2.63 -11.70
CA ARG A 401 7.70 -1.79 -12.15
C ARG A 401 6.40 -2.57 -12.23
N ALA A 402 6.48 -3.85 -12.60
CA ALA A 402 5.33 -4.72 -12.72
C ALA A 402 4.91 -5.36 -11.38
N ALA A 403 5.70 -5.22 -10.31
CA ALA A 403 5.47 -5.83 -9.01
C ALA A 403 4.33 -5.14 -8.25
N ARG A 404 3.12 -5.65 -8.39
CA ARG A 404 1.91 -5.16 -7.69
C ARG A 404 1.89 -5.55 -6.21
N ASP A 405 2.60 -6.59 -5.86
CA ASP A 405 2.78 -7.17 -4.54
C ASP A 405 3.65 -6.31 -3.61
N LEU A 406 4.53 -5.46 -4.18
CA LEU A 406 5.41 -4.57 -3.44
C LEU A 406 5.28 -3.12 -3.93
N PRO A 407 4.20 -2.40 -3.56
CA PRO A 407 3.89 -1.07 -4.09
C PRO A 407 5.00 -0.04 -3.83
N GLY A 408 5.74 -0.16 -2.71
CA GLY A 408 6.91 0.68 -2.43
C GLY A 408 8.04 0.49 -3.45
N LEU A 409 8.30 -0.76 -3.85
CA LEU A 409 9.33 -1.09 -4.84
C LEU A 409 8.91 -0.63 -6.25
N ALA A 410 7.64 -0.80 -6.60
CA ALA A 410 7.08 -0.35 -7.86
C ALA A 410 7.20 1.18 -8.04
N ARG A 411 7.04 1.94 -6.96
CA ARG A 411 7.22 3.40 -6.96
C ARG A 411 8.67 3.84 -7.18
N LEU A 412 9.63 3.08 -6.69
CA LEU A 412 11.06 3.35 -6.91
C LEU A 412 11.54 2.91 -8.28
N ALA A 413 10.85 1.96 -8.91
CA ALA A 413 11.26 1.35 -10.16
C ALA A 413 11.48 2.32 -11.34
N PRO A 414 10.79 3.47 -11.48
CA PRO A 414 11.12 4.47 -12.51
C PRO A 414 12.54 5.02 -12.42
N PHE A 415 13.11 5.05 -11.22
CA PHE A 415 14.49 5.50 -10.97
C PHE A 415 15.52 4.38 -11.06
N LEU A 416 15.10 3.17 -11.40
CA LEU A 416 15.97 2.00 -11.48
C LEU A 416 16.14 1.54 -12.93
N ARG A 417 17.36 1.15 -13.30
CA ARG A 417 17.70 0.57 -14.61
C ARG A 417 18.63 -0.62 -14.43
N GLY A 418 18.47 -1.63 -15.31
CA GLY A 418 19.32 -2.82 -15.29
C GLY A 418 18.76 -3.93 -14.42
N ARG A 419 19.66 -4.79 -13.91
CA ARG A 419 19.34 -5.98 -13.12
C ARG A 419 20.40 -6.22 -12.05
N SER A 420 20.00 -6.89 -10.96
CA SER A 420 20.97 -7.34 -9.95
C SER A 420 20.55 -8.68 -9.35
N ASN A 421 21.53 -9.43 -8.84
CA ASN A 421 21.29 -10.70 -8.18
C ASN A 421 20.95 -10.46 -6.70
N TYR A 422 20.10 -11.32 -6.14
CA TYR A 422 19.76 -11.33 -4.73
C TYR A 422 19.75 -12.74 -4.15
N SER A 423 19.91 -12.82 -2.85
CA SER A 423 19.73 -14.03 -2.05
C SER A 423 18.79 -13.72 -0.89
N PHE A 424 17.80 -14.58 -0.68
CA PHE A 424 16.83 -14.47 0.40
C PHE A 424 16.78 -15.78 1.17
N ASN A 425 16.87 -15.69 2.48
CA ASN A 425 16.79 -16.81 3.41
C ASN A 425 15.70 -16.55 4.41
N LEU A 426 14.82 -17.53 4.64
CA LEU A 426 13.74 -17.47 5.63
C LEU A 426 13.75 -18.72 6.48
N GLY A 427 13.68 -18.54 7.78
CA GLY A 427 13.47 -19.57 8.78
C GLY A 427 12.35 -19.22 9.75
N LEU A 428 12.05 -20.12 10.65
CA LEU A 428 11.16 -19.88 11.77
C LEU A 428 11.94 -20.02 13.08
N ARG A 429 11.82 -19.05 13.96
CA ARG A 429 12.35 -19.11 15.31
C ARG A 429 11.23 -18.86 16.30
N GLN A 430 10.98 -19.82 17.19
CA GLN A 430 9.86 -19.79 18.16
C GLN A 430 8.50 -19.49 17.49
N GLY A 431 8.28 -20.04 16.28
CA GLY A 431 7.06 -19.84 15.51
C GLY A 431 6.96 -18.51 14.77
N GLN A 432 7.94 -17.61 14.93
CA GLN A 432 8.00 -16.32 14.23
C GLN A 432 8.97 -16.35 13.03
N PRO A 433 8.66 -15.67 11.92
CA PRO A 433 9.54 -15.63 10.76
C PRO A 433 10.82 -14.84 11.05
N GLU A 434 11.96 -15.40 10.72
CA GLU A 434 13.27 -14.76 10.73
C GLU A 434 13.84 -14.84 9.32
N TRP A 435 14.18 -13.70 8.72
CA TRP A 435 14.60 -13.70 7.33
C TRP A 435 15.70 -12.68 7.04
N GLN A 436 16.42 -12.94 5.95
CA GLN A 436 17.49 -12.10 5.45
C GLN A 436 17.45 -12.03 3.94
N LEU A 437 17.51 -10.81 3.40
CA LEU A 437 17.72 -10.50 1.99
C LEU A 437 19.08 -9.85 1.81
N THR A 438 19.84 -10.30 0.83
CA THR A 438 21.14 -9.71 0.47
C THR A 438 21.26 -9.54 -1.04
N SER A 439 21.91 -8.45 -1.45
CA SER A 439 22.26 -8.17 -2.84
C SER A 439 23.51 -7.30 -2.89
N SER A 440 24.33 -7.43 -3.92
CA SER A 440 25.41 -6.46 -4.18
C SER A 440 24.92 -5.23 -4.93
N LEU A 441 23.71 -5.23 -5.46
CA LEU A 441 23.13 -4.26 -6.38
C LEU A 441 24.02 -3.94 -7.59
N GLN A 442 25.03 -4.75 -7.87
CA GLN A 442 25.86 -4.62 -9.07
C GLN A 442 25.01 -4.94 -10.30
N GLY A 443 25.14 -4.14 -11.35
CA GLY A 443 24.32 -4.22 -12.55
C GLY A 443 22.99 -3.46 -12.48
N LEU A 444 22.63 -2.90 -11.32
CA LEU A 444 21.47 -2.04 -11.13
C LEU A 444 21.92 -0.58 -10.93
N GLU A 445 21.50 0.31 -11.81
CA GLU A 445 21.65 1.75 -11.68
C GLU A 445 20.50 2.33 -10.84
N ILE A 446 20.82 3.28 -9.96
CA ILE A 446 19.85 4.06 -9.19
C ILE A 446 19.99 5.52 -9.60
N ALA A 447 19.01 6.04 -10.36
CA ALA A 447 19.00 7.39 -10.92
C ALA A 447 18.32 8.39 -9.96
N LEU A 448 18.53 8.25 -8.66
CA LEU A 448 18.12 9.21 -7.64
C LEU A 448 19.22 10.29 -7.50
N PRO A 449 18.91 11.48 -6.95
CA PRO A 449 19.92 12.45 -6.60
C PRO A 449 20.89 11.91 -5.53
N ALA A 450 22.10 12.47 -5.48
CA ALA A 450 22.99 12.22 -4.36
C ALA A 450 22.27 12.53 -3.02
N PRO A 451 22.43 11.68 -1.98
CA PRO A 451 23.41 10.61 -1.81
C PRO A 451 23.00 9.23 -2.36
N LEU A 452 21.85 9.07 -2.94
CA LEU A 452 21.32 7.77 -3.33
C LEU A 452 21.55 7.44 -4.82
N ALA A 453 22.32 8.28 -5.54
CA ALA A 453 22.73 8.00 -6.91
C ALA A 453 23.75 6.85 -6.95
N LYS A 454 23.54 5.86 -7.82
CA LYS A 454 24.42 4.72 -7.99
C LYS A 454 24.55 4.31 -9.45
N ASN A 455 25.75 4.25 -9.97
CA ASN A 455 26.01 3.71 -11.29
C ASN A 455 25.91 2.18 -11.31
N ALA A 456 25.63 1.60 -12.48
CA ALA A 456 25.42 0.17 -12.63
C ALA A 456 26.62 -0.68 -12.16
N GLU A 457 27.85 -0.25 -12.43
CA GLU A 457 29.08 -0.96 -12.10
C GLU A 457 29.42 -0.95 -10.62
N ALA A 458 28.94 0.08 -9.90
CA ALA A 458 29.24 0.23 -8.49
C ALA A 458 28.57 -0.87 -7.65
N THR A 459 29.30 -1.39 -6.67
CA THR A 459 28.77 -2.37 -5.73
C THR A 459 28.29 -1.69 -4.48
N TRP A 460 26.99 -1.79 -4.19
CA TRP A 460 26.39 -1.32 -2.94
C TRP A 460 25.76 -2.53 -2.24
N PRO A 461 26.40 -3.10 -1.21
CA PRO A 461 25.83 -4.23 -0.51
C PRO A 461 24.50 -3.81 0.18
N LEU A 462 23.43 -4.39 -0.28
CA LEU A 462 22.12 -4.31 0.35
C LEU A 462 21.97 -5.52 1.27
N ARG A 463 21.61 -5.27 2.51
CA ARG A 463 21.21 -6.29 3.47
C ARG A 463 19.95 -5.83 4.19
N VAL A 464 18.92 -6.63 4.13
CA VAL A 464 17.70 -6.43 4.91
C VAL A 464 17.45 -7.68 5.71
N GLU A 465 17.27 -7.55 7.01
CA GLU A 465 17.05 -8.70 7.88
C GLU A 465 16.04 -8.40 8.97
N GLN A 466 15.29 -9.42 9.30
CA GLN A 466 14.40 -9.46 10.46
C GLN A 466 14.89 -10.56 11.38
N ARG A 467 15.16 -10.23 12.62
CA ARG A 467 15.58 -11.15 13.67
C ARG A 467 14.63 -11.08 14.86
N VAL A 468 14.22 -12.22 15.32
CA VAL A 468 13.33 -12.35 16.47
C VAL A 468 14.15 -12.39 17.77
N THR A 469 13.68 -11.69 18.80
CA THR A 469 14.28 -11.74 20.13
C THR A 469 14.07 -13.10 20.79
N ARG A 470 14.89 -13.41 21.82
CA ARG A 470 14.84 -14.73 22.49
C ARG A 470 13.50 -15.06 23.14
N ASP A 471 12.70 -14.06 23.47
CA ASP A 471 11.37 -14.22 24.08
C ASP A 471 10.23 -14.33 23.06
N GLY A 472 10.52 -14.18 21.76
CA GLY A 472 9.56 -14.23 20.67
C GLY A 472 8.54 -13.09 20.62
N ARG A 473 8.64 -12.10 21.53
CA ARG A 473 7.68 -10.98 21.65
C ARG A 473 8.07 -9.76 20.85
N ARG A 474 9.33 -9.66 20.46
CA ARG A 474 9.87 -8.53 19.70
C ARG A 474 10.69 -9.02 18.54
N ASP A 475 10.83 -8.18 17.55
CA ASP A 475 11.81 -8.37 16.48
C ASP A 475 12.62 -7.10 16.22
N THR A 476 13.71 -7.29 15.53
CA THR A 476 14.54 -6.22 14.99
C THR A 476 14.50 -6.31 13.48
N LEU A 477 13.98 -5.27 12.82
CA LEU A 477 14.07 -5.09 11.38
C LEU A 477 15.25 -4.16 11.09
N GLN A 478 16.24 -4.65 10.35
CA GLN A 478 17.41 -3.87 9.95
C GLN A 478 17.57 -3.86 8.43
N ALA A 479 17.85 -2.70 7.87
CA ALA A 479 18.20 -2.54 6.46
C ALA A 479 19.47 -1.70 6.34
N SER A 480 20.44 -2.17 5.54
CA SER A 480 21.66 -1.42 5.24
C SER A 480 21.91 -1.42 3.72
N LEU A 481 22.38 -0.28 3.22
CA LEU A 481 22.72 -0.09 1.82
C LEU A 481 24.13 0.54 1.73
N GLY A 482 25.12 -0.31 1.64
CA GLY A 482 26.52 0.11 1.70
C GLY A 482 26.81 1.00 2.90
N SER A 483 27.48 2.11 2.65
CA SER A 483 27.73 3.18 3.63
C SER A 483 26.71 4.32 3.56
N ALA A 484 25.73 4.24 2.66
CA ALA A 484 24.81 5.34 2.39
C ALA A 484 23.57 5.33 3.29
N LEU A 485 23.11 4.14 3.72
CA LEU A 485 21.88 4.00 4.50
C LEU A 485 22.01 2.88 5.52
N ASN A 486 21.55 3.14 6.73
CA ASN A 486 21.33 2.13 7.76
C ASN A 486 20.02 2.45 8.49
N VAL A 487 19.15 1.48 8.56
CA VAL A 487 17.82 1.58 9.17
C VAL A 487 17.69 0.46 10.18
N ARG A 488 17.22 0.78 11.38
CA ARG A 488 16.92 -0.22 12.42
C ARG A 488 15.61 0.13 13.10
N TYR A 489 14.76 -0.87 13.24
CA TYR A 489 13.52 -0.78 14.03
C TYR A 489 13.45 -1.91 15.02
N GLU A 490 13.04 -1.62 16.24
CA GLU A 490 12.58 -2.60 17.22
C GLU A 490 11.04 -2.57 17.25
N ARG A 491 10.42 -3.74 17.05
CA ARG A 491 8.96 -3.84 16.92
C ARG A 491 8.41 -4.85 17.92
N ASP A 492 7.22 -4.60 18.41
CA ASP A 492 6.41 -5.54 19.18
C ASP A 492 5.62 -6.44 18.21
N THR A 493 5.79 -7.74 18.32
CA THR A 493 5.18 -8.75 17.45
C THR A 493 4.07 -9.54 18.16
N THR A 494 3.60 -9.10 19.31
CA THR A 494 2.51 -9.77 20.06
C THR A 494 1.14 -9.63 19.38
N ALA A 495 0.95 -8.62 18.53
CA ALA A 495 -0.24 -8.42 17.71
C ALA A 495 -0.03 -8.93 16.28
N ALA A 496 -1.12 -9.16 15.53
CA ALA A 496 -1.07 -9.60 14.13
C ALA A 496 -0.28 -8.64 13.22
N THR A 497 -0.31 -7.34 13.50
CA THR A 497 0.50 -6.33 12.83
C THR A 497 1.61 -5.84 13.78
N PRO A 498 2.89 -5.98 13.42
CA PRO A 498 3.99 -5.53 14.27
C PRO A 498 3.94 -4.02 14.52
N ARG A 499 4.10 -3.60 15.78
CA ARG A 499 4.11 -2.19 16.18
C ARG A 499 5.54 -1.72 16.43
N VAL A 500 5.93 -0.61 15.79
CA VAL A 500 7.23 0.02 16.05
C VAL A 500 7.29 0.59 17.46
N LEU A 501 8.28 0.18 18.24
CA LEU A 501 8.58 0.72 19.55
C LEU A 501 9.58 1.89 19.43
N ARG A 502 10.65 1.68 18.68
CA ARG A 502 11.69 2.66 18.42
C ARG A 502 12.42 2.35 17.12
N GLY A 503 13.04 3.35 16.53
CA GLY A 503 13.82 3.20 15.31
C GLY A 503 14.94 4.22 15.18
N ALA A 504 15.91 3.89 14.34
CA ALA A 504 17.01 4.77 14.00
C ALA A 504 17.33 4.64 12.51
N ILE A 505 17.42 5.76 11.81
CA ILE A 505 17.72 5.86 10.39
C ILE A 505 18.95 6.72 10.22
N ALA A 506 20.03 6.17 9.67
CA ALA A 506 21.22 6.92 9.31
C ALA A 506 21.34 7.01 7.79
N LEU A 507 21.57 8.21 7.28
CA LEU A 507 21.76 8.50 5.86
C LEU A 507 23.07 9.25 5.66
N GLY A 508 23.91 8.79 4.72
CA GLY A 508 25.12 9.44 4.31
C GLY A 508 26.34 9.09 5.15
N GLN A 509 27.25 10.05 5.36
CA GLN A 509 28.53 9.81 6.07
C GLN A 509 28.29 9.35 7.51
N GLY A 510 28.97 8.26 7.89
CA GLY A 510 28.78 7.64 9.20
C GLY A 510 27.51 6.80 9.33
N ALA A 511 26.77 6.53 8.23
CA ALA A 511 25.59 5.66 8.27
C ALA A 511 25.92 4.20 8.68
N SER A 512 27.17 3.76 8.48
CA SER A 512 27.65 2.45 8.94
C SER A 512 27.87 2.38 10.46
N GLU A 513 28.00 3.51 11.13
CA GLU A 513 28.13 3.57 12.58
C GLU A 513 26.76 3.32 13.23
N ALA A 514 26.75 2.56 14.31
CA ALA A 514 25.52 2.27 15.03
C ALA A 514 25.00 3.55 15.71
N LEU A 515 23.91 4.11 15.19
CA LEU A 515 23.20 5.19 15.88
C LEU A 515 22.70 4.72 17.25
N PRO A 516 22.75 5.56 18.28
CA PRO A 516 22.11 5.26 19.55
C PRO A 516 20.61 5.05 19.34
N TRP A 517 20.04 4.12 20.09
CA TRP A 517 18.59 3.95 20.09
C TRP A 517 17.93 5.14 20.78
N PRO A 518 16.92 5.77 20.18
CA PRO A 518 16.07 6.67 20.94
C PRO A 518 15.29 5.89 22.00
N ASP A 519 14.90 6.54 23.09
CA ASP A 519 14.07 5.91 24.12
C ASP A 519 12.72 5.49 23.55
N GLN A 520 12.14 6.32 22.67
CA GLN A 520 10.90 6.05 21.96
C GLN A 520 10.89 6.78 20.60
N GLY A 521 10.06 6.27 19.67
CA GLY A 521 9.89 6.85 18.35
C GLY A 521 11.06 6.57 17.40
N VAL A 522 11.19 7.35 16.36
CA VAL A 522 12.13 7.13 15.26
C VAL A 522 13.00 8.36 15.06
N LEU A 523 14.33 8.17 15.20
CA LEU A 523 15.34 9.19 14.94
C LEU A 523 15.91 9.03 13.54
N VAL A 524 15.95 10.11 12.75
CA VAL A 524 16.72 10.16 11.51
C VAL A 524 17.94 11.06 11.66
N LYS A 525 19.11 10.56 11.26
CA LYS A 525 20.34 11.33 11.11
C LYS A 525 20.75 11.36 9.65
N LEU A 526 20.75 12.52 9.05
CA LEU A 526 21.27 12.77 7.71
C LEU A 526 22.59 13.53 7.83
N SER A 527 23.68 12.97 7.31
CA SER A 527 25.00 13.60 7.28
C SER A 527 25.58 13.50 5.88
N TRP A 528 25.59 14.60 5.14
CA TRP A 528 26.06 14.59 3.76
C TRP A 528 26.77 15.90 3.39
N PRO A 529 27.90 15.84 2.68
CA PRO A 529 28.64 17.07 2.33
C PRO A 529 27.80 18.05 1.50
N ASN A 530 27.17 17.57 0.43
CA ASN A 530 26.43 18.42 -0.49
C ASN A 530 25.03 17.85 -0.75
N ILE A 531 23.99 18.60 -0.45
CA ILE A 531 22.58 18.24 -0.67
C ILE A 531 22.00 19.20 -1.71
N ASP A 532 21.47 18.65 -2.79
CA ASP A 532 20.75 19.40 -3.83
C ASP A 532 19.25 19.19 -3.64
N LEU A 533 18.59 20.12 -2.98
CA LEU A 533 17.17 20.06 -2.70
C LEU A 533 16.31 20.21 -3.94
N ASP A 534 16.79 20.91 -4.97
CA ASP A 534 16.02 21.12 -6.21
C ASP A 534 15.84 19.80 -6.96
N ARG A 535 16.90 19.00 -7.03
CA ARG A 535 16.81 17.65 -7.61
C ARG A 535 15.95 16.73 -6.77
N TRP A 536 16.00 16.84 -5.45
CA TRP A 536 15.15 16.04 -4.56
C TRP A 536 13.69 16.46 -4.66
N GLN A 537 13.41 17.75 -4.79
CA GLN A 537 12.05 18.26 -5.01
C GLN A 537 11.47 17.74 -6.32
N ALA A 538 12.22 17.78 -7.41
CA ALA A 538 11.80 17.23 -8.71
C ALA A 538 11.45 15.73 -8.62
N VAL A 539 12.19 14.95 -7.81
CA VAL A 539 11.90 13.53 -7.55
C VAL A 539 10.63 13.38 -6.73
N MET A 540 10.44 14.18 -5.69
CA MET A 540 9.26 14.13 -4.81
C MET A 540 7.96 14.57 -5.51
N GLU A 541 8.05 15.51 -6.45
CA GLU A 541 6.92 16.00 -7.26
C GLU A 541 6.62 15.09 -8.45
N SER A 542 7.49 14.14 -8.76
CA SER A 542 7.24 13.18 -9.83
C SER A 542 6.03 12.29 -9.52
N ASP A 543 5.25 11.92 -10.53
CA ASP A 543 4.10 11.01 -10.42
C ASP A 543 4.43 9.69 -9.70
N ALA A 544 5.70 9.29 -9.76
CA ALA A 544 6.20 8.08 -9.13
C ALA A 544 6.15 8.13 -7.59
N LEU A 545 6.43 9.29 -6.97
CA LEU A 545 6.51 9.47 -5.52
C LEU A 545 5.46 10.42 -4.94
N GLY A 546 4.69 11.10 -5.78
CA GLY A 546 3.69 12.11 -5.37
C GLY A 546 2.61 11.65 -4.39
N GLY A 547 2.54 10.37 -4.08
CA GLY A 547 1.64 9.79 -3.06
C GLY A 547 2.27 9.53 -1.69
N LEU A 548 3.57 9.81 -1.49
CA LEU A 548 4.24 9.58 -0.19
C LEU A 548 3.88 10.65 0.86
N GLY A 549 3.29 11.78 0.44
CA GLY A 549 2.88 12.87 1.33
C GLY A 549 1.50 12.74 1.96
N SER A 550 0.72 11.75 1.59
CA SER A 550 -0.61 11.48 2.17
C SER A 550 -0.60 10.10 2.83
N PRO A 551 -0.17 9.97 4.08
CA PRO A 551 -0.35 8.73 4.81
C PRO A 551 -1.86 8.49 4.98
N SER A 552 -2.36 7.47 4.31
CA SER A 552 -3.66 6.90 4.67
C SER A 552 -3.51 6.38 6.10
N ALA A 553 -4.26 6.95 7.04
CA ALA A 553 -4.24 6.59 8.46
C ALA A 553 -4.62 5.11 8.73
N ALA A 554 -4.91 4.34 7.67
CA ALA A 554 -5.35 2.95 7.74
C ALA A 554 -4.21 1.92 7.88
N ASP A 555 -2.94 2.26 7.58
CA ASP A 555 -1.92 1.22 7.39
C ASP A 555 -0.86 1.11 8.49
N GLY A 556 -0.94 1.88 9.59
CA GLY A 556 0.07 1.83 10.65
C GLY A 556 1.49 2.27 10.23
N MET A 557 1.66 2.80 9.03
CA MET A 557 2.95 3.27 8.47
C MET A 557 3.48 4.50 9.19
N ASP A 558 2.62 5.28 9.83
CA ASP A 558 3.04 6.49 10.58
C ASP A 558 4.06 6.20 11.68
N ALA A 559 4.01 5.00 12.26
CA ALA A 559 4.94 4.60 13.32
C ALA A 559 6.38 4.37 12.83
N TYR A 560 6.57 4.18 11.51
CA TYR A 560 7.90 4.05 10.89
C TYR A 560 8.50 5.40 10.50
N LEU A 561 7.70 6.48 10.48
CA LEU A 561 8.17 7.80 10.10
C LEU A 561 8.96 8.46 11.24
N PRO A 562 10.00 9.24 10.91
CA PRO A 562 10.79 9.92 11.93
C PRO A 562 9.97 10.96 12.71
N ASN A 563 10.14 10.95 14.02
CA ASN A 563 9.64 11.98 14.92
C ASN A 563 10.77 12.84 15.51
N ALA A 564 12.02 12.46 15.28
CA ALA A 564 13.19 13.28 15.57
C ALA A 564 14.15 13.24 14.37
N ALA A 565 14.76 14.38 14.06
CA ALA A 565 15.66 14.52 12.92
C ALA A 565 16.90 15.33 13.29
N VAL A 566 18.07 14.86 12.83
CA VAL A 566 19.33 15.59 12.87
C VAL A 566 19.86 15.63 11.43
N VAL A 567 20.05 16.82 10.91
CA VAL A 567 20.59 17.04 9.56
C VAL A 567 21.90 17.81 9.67
N GLN A 568 22.93 17.33 9.00
CA GLN A 568 24.24 17.95 8.93
C GLN A 568 24.70 17.97 7.47
N ALA A 569 24.95 19.14 6.93
CA ALA A 569 25.45 19.30 5.57
C ALA A 569 26.48 20.43 5.52
N GLN A 570 27.55 20.23 4.74
CA GLN A 570 28.50 21.31 4.50
C GLN A 570 27.90 22.35 3.58
N LYS A 571 27.14 21.90 2.56
CA LYS A 571 26.49 22.74 1.59
C LYS A 571 25.14 22.17 1.21
N VAL A 572 24.11 22.99 1.27
CA VAL A 572 22.77 22.68 0.77
C VAL A 572 22.43 23.67 -0.33
N THR A 573 22.12 23.14 -1.50
CA THR A 573 21.63 23.95 -2.64
C THR A 573 20.13 23.83 -2.72
N TRP A 574 19.43 24.96 -2.73
CA TRP A 574 17.98 25.03 -2.88
C TRP A 574 17.65 26.25 -3.72
N ASP A 575 17.01 26.04 -4.86
CA ASP A 575 16.59 27.10 -5.79
C ASP A 575 17.77 28.03 -6.10
N ARG A 576 18.91 27.42 -6.51
CA ARG A 576 20.23 28.06 -6.75
C ARG A 576 20.86 28.80 -5.55
N ARG A 577 20.31 28.67 -4.36
CA ARG A 577 20.87 29.22 -3.12
C ARG A 577 21.76 28.20 -2.44
N GLU A 578 22.71 28.70 -1.72
CA GLU A 578 23.62 27.89 -0.94
C GLU A 578 23.47 28.23 0.54
N LEU A 579 23.17 27.22 1.32
CA LEU A 579 23.29 27.27 2.77
C LEU A 579 24.54 26.50 3.15
N ASN A 580 25.43 27.18 3.86
CA ASN A 580 26.73 26.61 4.24
C ASN A 580 26.73 26.20 5.70
N GLN A 581 27.37 25.04 5.98
CA GLN A 581 27.51 24.48 7.34
C GLN A 581 26.15 24.33 8.03
N LEU A 582 25.17 23.75 7.34
CA LEU A 582 23.83 23.58 7.86
C LEU A 582 23.79 22.47 8.92
N HIS A 583 23.26 22.80 10.08
CA HIS A 583 22.91 21.89 11.16
C HIS A 583 21.45 22.11 11.53
N ILE A 584 20.65 21.06 11.47
CA ILE A 584 19.24 21.09 11.88
C ILE A 584 19.03 20.02 12.93
N GLY A 585 18.47 20.40 14.07
CA GLY A 585 17.95 19.46 15.07
C GLY A 585 16.46 19.69 15.23
N GLY A 586 15.65 18.69 14.92
CA GLY A 586 14.19 18.85 14.92
C GLY A 586 13.44 17.67 15.52
N THR A 587 12.19 17.94 15.95
CA THR A 587 11.26 16.95 16.47
C THR A 587 9.87 17.18 15.88
N ARG A 588 9.10 16.09 15.73
CA ARG A 588 7.73 16.11 15.27
C ARG A 588 6.78 15.63 16.37
N GLN A 589 5.76 16.41 16.66
CA GLN A 589 4.65 16.01 17.55
C GLN A 589 3.34 16.10 16.79
N GLY A 590 2.78 14.97 16.43
CA GLY A 590 1.65 14.92 15.50
C GLY A 590 2.00 15.59 14.17
N PRO A 591 1.24 16.58 13.69
CA PRO A 591 1.56 17.31 12.46
C PRO A 591 2.57 18.45 12.66
N LEU A 592 2.94 18.80 13.90
CA LEU A 592 3.81 19.93 14.20
C LEU A 592 5.28 19.52 14.18
N TRP A 593 6.07 20.17 13.32
CA TRP A 593 7.52 20.10 13.29
C TRP A 593 8.13 21.29 14.05
N ARG A 594 9.13 21.04 14.86
CA ARG A 594 9.95 22.04 15.55
C ARG A 594 11.40 21.77 15.24
N ALA A 595 12.15 22.78 14.87
CA ALA A 595 13.55 22.64 14.55
C ALA A 595 14.39 23.85 14.98
N ASN A 596 15.59 23.59 15.48
CA ASN A 596 16.65 24.55 15.58
C ASN A 596 17.51 24.46 14.31
N LEU A 597 17.85 25.60 13.76
CA LEU A 597 18.58 25.76 12.51
C LEU A 597 19.86 26.56 12.79
N HIS A 598 20.97 26.07 12.31
CA HIS A 598 22.24 26.78 12.37
C HIS A 598 22.96 26.62 11.03
N ALA A 599 23.27 27.75 10.40
CA ALA A 599 24.04 27.84 9.16
C ALA A 599 24.83 29.17 9.14
N GLN A 600 25.71 29.35 8.17
CA GLN A 600 26.40 30.64 8.02
C GLN A 600 25.42 31.77 7.73
N GLU A 601 24.36 31.51 6.98
CA GLU A 601 23.37 32.47 6.50
C GLU A 601 22.22 32.70 7.47
N LEU A 602 21.94 31.75 8.35
CA LEU A 602 20.80 31.83 9.27
C LEU A 602 21.11 31.12 10.61
N ASP A 603 20.48 31.61 11.66
CA ASP A 603 20.53 30.97 12.99
C ASP A 603 19.22 31.20 13.74
N GLY A 604 18.64 30.13 14.30
CA GLY A 604 17.47 30.25 15.14
C GLY A 604 16.52 29.04 15.16
N TYR A 605 15.24 29.31 15.32
CA TYR A 605 14.18 28.34 15.59
C TYR A 605 13.02 28.46 14.60
N LEU A 606 12.46 27.31 14.24
CA LEU A 606 11.36 27.16 13.31
C LEU A 606 10.29 26.20 13.86
N GLU A 607 9.03 26.56 13.73
CA GLU A 607 7.90 25.62 13.81
C GLU A 607 7.10 25.61 12.49
N TYR A 608 6.81 24.43 12.01
CA TYR A 608 5.97 24.24 10.81
C TYR A 608 4.84 23.27 11.08
N ARG A 609 3.62 23.74 10.79
CA ARG A 609 2.41 22.90 10.79
C ARG A 609 1.86 22.86 9.37
N PRO A 610 1.83 21.69 8.71
CA PRO A 610 1.22 21.54 7.40
C PRO A 610 -0.31 21.75 7.48
N MET A 611 -0.93 21.97 6.33
CA MET A 611 -2.38 22.04 6.21
C MET A 611 -3.02 20.68 6.56
N VAL A 612 -4.02 20.67 7.42
CA VAL A 612 -4.83 19.49 7.77
C VAL A 612 -6.29 19.87 7.60
N THR A 613 -7.00 19.14 6.78
CA THR A 613 -8.43 19.21 6.40
C THR A 613 -9.09 20.61 6.43
N ASN A 614 -9.11 21.34 7.57
CA ASN A 614 -9.70 22.68 7.73
C ASN A 614 -8.78 23.68 8.44
N THR A 615 -7.54 23.28 8.76
CA THR A 615 -6.59 24.17 9.45
C THR A 615 -5.52 24.59 8.44
N PRO A 616 -5.36 25.90 8.15
CA PRO A 616 -4.33 26.37 7.22
C PRO A 616 -2.93 26.05 7.76
N ALA A 617 -2.00 25.86 6.83
CA ALA A 617 -0.59 25.71 7.19
C ALA A 617 -0.08 26.93 7.95
N ARG A 618 0.82 26.73 8.91
CA ARG A 618 1.42 27.82 9.71
C ARG A 618 2.93 27.62 9.80
N LEU A 619 3.65 28.73 9.61
CA LEU A 619 5.09 28.84 9.77
C LEU A 619 5.41 29.88 10.84
N TYR A 620 6.02 29.41 11.93
CA TYR A 620 6.50 30.24 13.03
C TYR A 620 8.03 30.21 13.01
N VAL A 621 8.67 31.40 12.94
CA VAL A 621 10.13 31.52 12.78
C VAL A 621 10.68 32.57 13.74
N ARG A 622 11.75 32.22 14.43
CA ARG A 622 12.49 33.15 15.31
C ARG A 622 13.97 33.00 15.03
N LEU A 623 14.51 33.93 14.25
CA LEU A 623 15.92 33.91 13.86
C LEU A 623 16.68 35.00 14.57
N ALA A 624 17.85 34.65 15.06
CA ALA A 624 18.83 35.61 15.52
C ALA A 624 19.43 36.40 14.34
N ARG A 625 19.71 35.69 13.26
CA ARG A 625 20.30 36.26 12.02
C ARG A 625 19.70 35.59 10.80
N LEU A 626 19.50 36.41 9.74
CA LEU A 626 19.15 35.95 8.41
C LEU A 626 19.85 36.83 7.36
N ASP A 627 20.70 36.22 6.53
CA ASP A 627 21.34 36.84 5.38
C ASP A 627 20.74 36.29 4.09
N VAL A 628 20.08 37.16 3.33
CA VAL A 628 19.46 36.85 2.03
C VAL A 628 20.24 37.54 0.91
N PRO A 629 21.09 36.82 0.18
CA PRO A 629 21.89 37.38 -0.89
C PRO A 629 21.01 37.84 -2.08
N PRO A 630 21.53 38.70 -2.97
CA PRO A 630 20.74 39.26 -4.09
C PRO A 630 20.12 38.20 -5.02
N SER A 631 20.82 37.12 -5.28
CA SER A 631 20.33 36.01 -6.08
C SER A 631 19.10 35.34 -5.47
N ALA A 632 18.99 35.30 -4.16
CA ALA A 632 17.89 34.62 -3.48
C ALA A 632 16.57 35.42 -3.48
N VAL A 633 16.63 36.72 -3.68
CA VAL A 633 15.40 37.56 -3.70
C VAL A 633 14.60 37.34 -4.97
N SER A 634 15.25 37.27 -6.14
CA SER A 634 14.60 37.00 -7.42
C SER A 634 13.85 35.68 -7.45
N ASP A 635 14.30 34.71 -6.68
CA ASP A 635 13.72 33.34 -6.65
C ASP A 635 12.53 33.24 -5.69
N ILE A 636 12.56 33.94 -4.56
CA ILE A 636 11.36 34.14 -3.72
C ILE A 636 10.28 34.86 -4.53
N GLU A 637 10.67 35.80 -5.38
CA GLU A 637 9.80 36.49 -6.30
C GLU A 637 9.16 35.49 -7.29
N ASN A 638 9.94 34.59 -7.89
CA ASN A 638 9.44 33.56 -8.81
C ASN A 638 8.47 32.59 -8.14
N LEU A 639 8.78 32.12 -6.93
CA LEU A 639 7.88 31.27 -6.14
C LEU A 639 6.53 31.94 -5.86
N MET A 640 6.52 33.27 -5.64
CA MET A 640 5.29 34.02 -5.44
C MET A 640 4.60 34.36 -6.76
N PHE A 641 5.34 34.46 -7.87
CA PHE A 641 4.74 34.60 -9.22
C PHE A 641 3.92 33.40 -9.66
N GLU A 642 4.33 32.18 -9.30
CA GLU A 642 3.60 30.93 -9.60
C GLU A 642 2.29 30.78 -8.83
N GLN A 643 1.93 31.77 -8.02
CA GLN A 643 0.67 31.84 -7.26
C GLN A 643 0.38 30.55 -6.47
N PRO A 644 1.18 30.23 -5.46
CA PRO A 644 1.00 29.00 -4.69
C PRO A 644 -0.45 28.93 -4.17
N LYS A 645 -1.10 27.81 -4.42
CA LYS A 645 -2.52 27.58 -4.07
C LYS A 645 -2.77 27.72 -2.58
N SER A 646 -1.73 27.62 -1.74
CA SER A 646 -1.79 27.81 -0.31
C SER A 646 -0.46 28.33 0.24
N LEU A 647 -0.38 29.60 0.57
CA LEU A 647 0.71 30.11 1.41
C LEU A 647 0.37 29.80 2.88
N PRO A 648 1.36 29.41 3.70
CA PRO A 648 1.12 29.25 5.15
C PRO A 648 0.83 30.61 5.79
N ALA A 649 0.18 30.58 6.95
CA ALA A 649 0.19 31.73 7.84
C ALA A 649 1.62 31.91 8.38
N LEU A 650 2.13 33.13 8.36
CA LEU A 650 3.49 33.48 8.76
C LEU A 650 3.50 34.21 10.10
N ASP A 651 4.44 33.86 10.94
CA ASP A 651 4.81 34.57 12.17
C ASP A 651 6.33 34.52 12.31
N ILE A 652 6.99 35.53 11.74
CA ILE A 652 8.45 35.56 11.56
C ILE A 652 9.03 36.74 12.30
N VAL A 653 10.04 36.50 13.12
CA VAL A 653 10.88 37.52 13.73
C VAL A 653 12.34 37.21 13.44
N VAL A 654 13.02 38.18 12.89
CA VAL A 654 14.48 38.15 12.63
C VAL A 654 15.11 39.33 13.34
N ASN A 655 16.07 39.08 14.21
CA ASN A 655 16.73 40.17 14.96
C ASN A 655 17.74 40.93 14.08
N GLU A 656 18.47 40.22 13.25
CA GLU A 656 19.44 40.79 12.33
C GLU A 656 19.13 40.32 10.89
N LEU A 657 18.34 41.09 10.16
CA LEU A 657 18.04 40.84 8.75
C LEU A 657 19.05 41.57 7.87
N GLN A 658 19.71 40.86 6.99
CA GLN A 658 20.48 41.38 5.87
C GLN A 658 19.77 40.92 4.56
N LEU A 659 19.45 41.88 3.70
CA LEU A 659 18.77 41.62 2.43
C LEU A 659 19.50 42.34 1.28
N ARG A 660 19.92 41.60 0.26
CA ARG A 660 20.72 42.16 -0.88
C ARG A 660 21.95 42.92 -0.41
N GLY A 661 22.63 42.45 0.62
CA GLY A 661 23.80 43.09 1.21
C GLY A 661 23.49 44.29 2.12
N LYS A 662 22.22 44.69 2.25
CA LYS A 662 21.78 45.82 3.11
C LYS A 662 21.34 45.31 4.47
N LYS A 663 21.85 45.86 5.55
CA LYS A 663 21.47 45.51 6.93
C LYS A 663 20.18 46.23 7.29
N LEU A 664 19.06 45.52 7.29
CA LEU A 664 17.71 46.04 7.55
C LEU A 664 17.30 45.92 9.03
N GLY A 665 18.23 45.49 9.92
CA GLY A 665 17.95 45.41 11.34
C GLY A 665 16.97 44.34 11.73
N ARG A 666 16.09 44.65 12.67
CA ARG A 666 15.06 43.73 13.16
C ARG A 666 13.83 43.77 12.24
N ALA A 667 13.40 42.59 11.81
CA ALA A 667 12.21 42.38 10.99
C ALA A 667 11.17 41.54 11.72
N GLU A 668 9.89 41.93 11.67
CA GLU A 668 8.75 41.20 12.16
C GLU A 668 7.70 41.11 11.07
N VAL A 669 7.25 39.90 10.75
CA VAL A 669 6.23 39.64 9.72
C VAL A 669 5.17 38.76 10.29
N GLU A 670 3.93 39.19 10.24
CA GLU A 670 2.76 38.40 10.59
C GLU A 670 1.75 38.46 9.44
N ALA A 671 1.42 37.29 8.90
CA ALA A 671 0.49 37.17 7.80
C ALA A 671 -0.39 35.93 7.92
N VAL A 672 -1.59 36.02 7.40
CA VAL A 672 -2.57 34.93 7.42
C VAL A 672 -3.11 34.66 6.03
N ASN A 673 -3.35 33.40 5.73
CA ASN A 673 -3.98 33.00 4.47
C ASN A 673 -5.48 32.74 4.72
N LEU A 674 -6.33 33.51 4.10
CA LEU A 674 -7.77 33.39 4.12
C LEU A 674 -8.23 32.73 2.82
N PRO A 675 -8.66 31.45 2.85
CA PRO A 675 -9.07 30.75 1.64
C PRO A 675 -10.29 31.38 0.98
N ALA A 676 -10.40 31.20 -0.34
CA ALA A 676 -11.60 31.61 -1.07
C ALA A 676 -12.81 30.80 -0.58
N GLY A 677 -13.91 31.47 -0.31
CA GLY A 677 -15.20 30.88 0.07
C GLY A 677 -16.30 31.22 -0.94
N PRO A 678 -17.52 30.68 -0.78
CA PRO A 678 -18.64 30.98 -1.70
C PRO A 678 -18.99 32.46 -1.83
N ARG A 679 -18.58 33.29 -0.84
CA ARG A 679 -18.79 34.73 -0.79
C ARG A 679 -17.54 35.55 -0.47
N ALA A 680 -16.35 34.90 -0.43
CA ALA A 680 -15.09 35.53 -0.06
C ALA A 680 -14.03 35.27 -1.14
N ILE A 681 -13.31 36.31 -1.51
CA ILE A 681 -12.14 36.25 -2.42
C ILE A 681 -10.97 35.72 -1.59
N GLY A 682 -10.19 34.79 -2.15
CA GLY A 682 -8.98 34.29 -1.50
C GLY A 682 -7.98 35.42 -1.27
N GLU A 683 -7.58 35.62 -0.01
CA GLU A 683 -6.75 36.73 0.43
C GLU A 683 -5.58 36.24 1.27
N TRP A 684 -4.38 36.68 0.95
CA TRP A 684 -3.26 36.62 1.88
C TRP A 684 -3.10 38.00 2.54
N ARG A 685 -3.35 38.06 3.85
CA ARG A 685 -3.39 39.30 4.61
C ARG A 685 -2.13 39.47 5.43
N LEU A 686 -1.41 40.56 5.20
CA LEU A 686 -0.29 41.00 6.01
C LEU A 686 -0.81 41.82 7.18
N ASN A 687 -0.85 41.22 8.39
CA ASN A 687 -1.32 41.91 9.61
C ASN A 687 -0.26 42.86 10.12
N ARG A 688 1.02 42.50 9.96
CA ARG A 688 2.14 43.30 10.44
C ARG A 688 3.39 43.03 9.62
N LEU A 689 4.05 44.09 9.21
CA LEU A 689 5.44 44.12 8.77
C LEU A 689 6.13 45.25 9.51
N ASN A 690 7.04 44.95 10.42
CA ASN A 690 7.87 45.97 11.07
C ASN A 690 9.33 45.73 10.69
N LEU A 691 9.99 46.80 10.20
CA LEU A 691 11.44 46.83 10.04
C LEU A 691 11.99 47.94 10.93
N THR A 692 12.88 47.59 11.81
CA THR A 692 13.47 48.51 12.77
C THR A 692 14.99 48.55 12.61
N VAL A 693 15.49 49.72 12.21
CA VAL A 693 16.91 50.08 12.21
C VAL A 693 17.12 51.24 13.17
N PRO A 694 18.36 51.53 13.59
CA PRO A 694 18.61 52.66 14.50
C PRO A 694 18.09 54.00 14.00
N GLU A 695 18.11 54.20 12.68
CA GLU A 695 17.80 55.46 12.00
C GLU A 695 16.32 55.55 11.56
N ALA A 696 15.58 54.43 11.51
CA ALA A 696 14.20 54.44 11.02
C ALA A 696 13.41 53.21 11.49
N GLN A 697 12.08 53.36 11.50
CA GLN A 697 11.14 52.28 11.73
C GLN A 697 10.05 52.31 10.67
N LEU A 698 9.95 51.19 9.91
CA LEU A 698 8.87 50.95 8.95
C LEU A 698 7.83 50.04 9.60
N SER A 699 6.57 50.46 9.56
CA SER A 699 5.43 49.61 9.90
C SER A 699 4.49 49.57 8.70
N ALA A 700 4.08 48.35 8.30
CA ALA A 700 3.13 48.19 7.21
C ALA A 700 2.12 47.08 7.47
N THR A 701 0.93 47.25 6.87
CA THR A 701 -0.13 46.24 6.80
C THR A 701 -0.62 46.19 5.34
N GLY A 702 -1.25 45.09 4.95
CA GLY A 702 -1.71 45.01 3.57
C GLY A 702 -2.37 43.67 3.22
N ASN A 703 -2.60 43.50 1.93
CA ASN A 703 -3.17 42.28 1.41
C ASN A 703 -2.69 41.95 0.00
N TRP A 704 -2.81 40.70 -0.35
CA TRP A 704 -2.54 40.16 -1.67
C TRP A 704 -3.77 39.35 -2.13
N LEU A 705 -4.55 39.97 -3.04
CA LEU A 705 -5.89 39.53 -3.42
C LEU A 705 -5.90 38.89 -4.81
N ALA A 706 -6.67 37.82 -4.94
CA ALA A 706 -7.03 37.26 -6.24
C ALA A 706 -8.31 37.94 -6.73
N LEU A 707 -8.22 38.77 -7.78
CA LEU A 707 -9.40 39.47 -8.32
C LEU A 707 -10.16 38.55 -9.30
N PRO A 708 -11.50 38.53 -9.28
CA PRO A 708 -12.29 37.73 -10.22
C PRO A 708 -12.00 38.16 -11.68
N GLY A 709 -11.72 37.17 -12.53
CA GLY A 709 -11.44 37.38 -13.96
C GLY A 709 -10.03 37.85 -14.29
N GLN A 710 -9.15 38.01 -13.30
CA GLN A 710 -7.76 38.39 -13.54
C GLN A 710 -6.83 37.22 -13.23
N THR A 711 -5.82 37.01 -14.06
CA THR A 711 -4.81 35.96 -13.87
C THR A 711 -3.76 36.33 -12.83
N ARG A 712 -3.54 37.61 -12.57
CA ARG A 712 -2.59 38.14 -11.58
C ARG A 712 -3.30 38.64 -10.34
N ARG A 713 -2.73 38.39 -9.17
CA ARG A 713 -3.18 38.95 -7.89
C ARG A 713 -2.73 40.41 -7.77
N ARG A 714 -3.43 41.19 -6.96
CA ARG A 714 -3.10 42.58 -6.63
C ARG A 714 -2.57 42.69 -5.22
N THR A 715 -1.42 43.35 -5.05
CA THR A 715 -0.86 43.73 -3.76
C THR A 715 -1.34 45.13 -3.37
N GLN A 716 -1.69 45.32 -2.11
CA GLN A 716 -1.98 46.59 -1.48
C GLN A 716 -1.27 46.70 -0.16
N LEU A 717 -0.54 47.78 0.09
CA LEU A 717 0.16 48.03 1.36
C LEU A 717 -0.21 49.40 1.89
N LYS A 718 -0.50 49.48 3.17
CA LYS A 718 -0.57 50.71 3.97
C LYS A 718 0.68 50.72 4.84
N PHE A 719 1.43 51.83 4.80
CA PHE A 719 2.69 51.88 5.51
C PHE A 719 2.87 53.20 6.26
N THR A 720 3.69 53.16 7.31
CA THR A 720 4.23 54.35 8.02
C THR A 720 5.72 54.08 8.20
N LEU A 721 6.53 55.05 7.80
CA LEU A 721 7.96 55.08 7.98
C LEU A 721 8.33 56.24 8.89
N ASP A 722 8.69 55.95 10.11
CA ASP A 722 9.23 56.92 11.05
C ASP A 722 10.73 57.01 10.88
N ILE A 723 11.25 58.21 10.61
CA ILE A 723 12.64 58.45 10.24
C ILE A 723 13.28 59.27 11.38
N GLY A 724 14.27 58.68 12.04
CA GLY A 724 15.08 59.36 13.10
C GLY A 724 16.25 60.14 12.51
N ASP A 725 16.87 59.63 11.43
CA ASP A 725 17.92 60.28 10.65
C ASP A 725 17.80 59.85 9.17
N ALA A 726 17.36 60.75 8.29
CA ALA A 726 17.14 60.47 6.89
C ALA A 726 18.48 60.28 6.13
N GLY A 727 19.55 60.93 6.55
CA GLY A 727 20.87 60.80 5.94
C GLY A 727 21.45 59.39 6.17
N GLU A 728 21.49 58.97 7.39
CA GLU A 728 21.98 57.63 7.75
C GLU A 728 21.08 56.52 7.23
N PHE A 729 19.75 56.72 7.20
CA PHE A 729 18.82 55.78 6.61
C PHE A 729 19.05 55.59 5.10
N LEU A 730 19.21 56.71 4.35
CA LEU A 730 19.50 56.66 2.91
C LEU A 730 20.87 56.03 2.64
N ALA A 731 21.87 56.32 3.47
CA ALA A 731 23.20 55.70 3.36
C ALA A 731 23.12 54.19 3.51
N ARG A 732 22.30 53.70 4.48
CA ARG A 732 22.02 52.25 4.67
C ARG A 732 21.28 51.66 3.46
N MET A 733 20.38 52.45 2.82
CA MET A 733 19.68 52.01 1.63
C MET A 733 20.56 52.08 0.35
N GLY A 734 21.81 52.51 0.46
CA GLY A 734 22.80 52.49 -0.63
C GLY A 734 22.94 53.82 -1.36
N THR A 735 22.51 54.92 -0.76
CA THR A 735 22.66 56.29 -1.26
C THR A 735 23.33 57.19 -0.21
N PRO A 736 24.61 56.89 0.10
CA PRO A 736 25.36 57.70 1.05
C PRO A 736 25.57 59.12 0.55
N GLY A 737 25.55 60.11 1.42
CA GLY A 737 25.86 61.48 1.12
C GLY A 737 24.78 62.25 0.35
N ALA A 738 23.57 61.71 0.23
CA ALA A 738 22.42 62.40 -0.43
C ALA A 738 21.82 63.46 0.49
N VAL A 739 21.69 63.13 1.76
CA VAL A 739 21.09 64.00 2.80
C VAL A 739 21.94 63.87 4.07
N ARG A 740 22.02 64.92 4.86
CA ARG A 740 22.59 64.91 6.21
C ARG A 740 21.49 65.25 7.19
N GLY A 741 21.35 64.39 8.22
CA GLY A 741 20.25 64.54 9.22
C GLY A 741 18.90 64.36 8.61
N GLY A 742 17.89 65.04 9.16
CA GLY A 742 16.50 64.96 8.73
C GLY A 742 15.74 63.92 9.56
N LYS A 743 14.75 64.41 10.32
CA LYS A 743 13.85 63.57 11.15
C LYS A 743 12.42 63.76 10.68
N GLY A 744 11.67 62.69 10.54
CA GLY A 744 10.33 62.84 10.03
C GLY A 744 9.52 61.56 9.88
N ARG A 745 8.46 61.66 9.11
CA ARG A 745 7.54 60.60 8.84
C ARG A 745 7.12 60.57 7.36
N MET A 746 7.00 59.35 6.84
CA MET A 746 6.33 59.12 5.58
C MET A 746 5.20 58.11 5.82
N GLU A 747 3.97 58.40 5.39
CA GLU A 747 2.86 57.51 5.54
C GLU A 747 1.97 57.50 4.30
N GLY A 748 1.37 56.35 3.99
CA GLY A 748 0.51 56.24 2.84
C GLY A 748 0.04 54.83 2.53
N GLN A 749 -0.45 54.71 1.30
CA GLN A 749 -0.85 53.43 0.75
C GLN A 749 -0.40 53.34 -0.71
N VAL A 750 0.07 52.13 -1.05
CA VAL A 750 0.48 51.81 -2.42
C VAL A 750 -0.05 50.42 -2.80
N GLY A 751 -0.30 50.23 -4.09
CA GLY A 751 -0.72 48.95 -4.61
C GLY A 751 -0.23 48.74 -6.03
N TRP A 752 -0.01 47.48 -6.40
CA TRP A 752 0.43 47.11 -7.76
C TRP A 752 -0.09 45.71 -8.11
N GLN A 753 0.00 45.31 -9.36
CA GLN A 753 -0.27 43.97 -9.82
C GLN A 753 0.95 43.08 -9.59
N GLY A 754 0.75 41.90 -9.00
CA GLY A 754 1.82 40.91 -8.78
C GLY A 754 2.11 40.64 -7.31
N SER A 755 3.33 40.15 -7.05
CA SER A 755 3.82 39.73 -5.76
C SER A 755 4.06 40.91 -4.80
N PRO A 756 3.85 40.76 -3.49
CA PRO A 756 4.24 41.76 -2.49
C PRO A 756 5.75 42.03 -2.43
N LEU A 757 6.60 41.12 -2.94
CA LEU A 757 8.05 41.24 -2.91
C LEU A 757 8.64 41.97 -4.13
N THR A 758 7.88 42.05 -5.25
CA THR A 758 8.32 42.68 -6.49
C THR A 758 7.33 43.77 -6.86
N ILE A 759 7.80 44.99 -6.87
CA ILE A 759 7.00 46.15 -7.26
C ILE A 759 6.88 46.19 -8.78
N ASP A 760 5.64 46.09 -9.27
CA ASP A 760 5.35 46.31 -10.70
C ASP A 760 5.07 47.81 -10.90
N TYR A 761 6.12 48.57 -11.23
CA TYR A 761 6.01 50.02 -11.39
C TYR A 761 4.94 50.45 -12.39
N PRO A 762 4.78 49.82 -13.58
CA PRO A 762 3.75 50.23 -14.55
C PRO A 762 2.33 50.18 -14.01
N SER A 763 2.03 49.26 -13.12
CA SER A 763 0.70 49.10 -12.52
C SER A 763 0.57 49.78 -11.15
N MET A 764 1.63 50.43 -10.66
CA MET A 764 1.66 51.01 -9.33
C MET A 764 0.66 52.17 -9.21
N VAL A 765 -0.16 52.13 -8.19
CA VAL A 765 -1.12 53.16 -7.78
C VAL A 765 -1.01 53.43 -6.28
N GLY A 766 -1.29 54.64 -5.88
CA GLY A 766 -1.26 54.96 -4.45
C GLY A 766 -1.16 56.39 -4.13
N GLN A 767 -1.00 56.67 -2.84
CA GLN A 767 -0.76 58.04 -2.33
C GLN A 767 0.03 57.94 -1.04
N PHE A 768 0.90 58.91 -0.84
CA PHE A 768 1.61 59.04 0.43
C PHE A 768 1.94 60.49 0.74
N ASN A 769 2.04 60.77 2.02
CA ASN A 769 2.49 62.01 2.60
C ASN A 769 3.95 61.87 3.05
N VAL A 770 4.79 62.87 2.80
CA VAL A 770 6.12 62.96 3.36
C VAL A 770 6.26 64.23 4.19
N ASN A 771 6.84 64.08 5.38
CA ASN A 771 7.14 65.25 6.24
C ASN A 771 8.48 64.99 6.95
N ILE A 772 9.54 65.65 6.53
CA ILE A 772 10.90 65.51 7.06
C ILE A 772 11.35 66.88 7.53
N GLU A 773 11.87 66.99 8.73
CA GLU A 773 12.30 68.23 9.37
C GLU A 773 13.82 68.24 9.61
N ARG A 774 14.46 69.38 9.53
CA ARG A 774 15.84 69.68 9.90
C ARG A 774 16.88 68.77 9.24
N GLY A 775 16.98 68.86 7.91
CA GLY A 775 17.92 68.12 7.12
C GLY A 775 18.72 69.06 6.16
N GLN A 776 19.72 68.50 5.51
CA GLN A 776 20.50 69.19 4.52
C GLN A 776 20.75 68.24 3.31
N PHE A 777 20.30 68.67 2.12
CA PHE A 777 20.72 68.03 0.89
C PHE A 777 22.16 68.35 0.61
N LEU A 778 22.98 67.30 0.41
CA LEU A 778 24.40 67.44 0.17
C LEU A 778 24.69 67.42 -1.34
N LYS A 779 25.90 67.89 -1.76
CA LYS A 779 26.38 67.67 -3.11
C LYS A 779 26.72 66.18 -3.26
N SER A 780 25.94 65.44 -4.07
CA SER A 780 26.14 64.02 -4.34
C SER A 780 26.46 63.81 -5.79
N ASP A 781 27.36 62.90 -6.10
CA ASP A 781 27.58 62.43 -7.48
C ASP A 781 26.33 61.74 -8.02
N PRO A 782 26.01 61.87 -9.33
CA PRO A 782 24.77 61.31 -9.90
C PRO A 782 24.81 59.77 -9.94
N GLY A 783 24.45 59.15 -8.82
CA GLY A 783 24.25 57.74 -8.68
C GLY A 783 22.75 57.38 -8.48
N ALA A 784 22.46 56.40 -7.65
CA ALA A 784 21.10 55.95 -7.28
C ALA A 784 20.22 57.01 -6.61
N ALA A 785 20.81 58.16 -6.17
CA ALA A 785 20.14 59.33 -5.64
C ALA A 785 19.69 60.37 -6.71
N ARG A 786 19.55 59.97 -7.94
CA ARG A 786 19.29 60.87 -9.08
C ARG A 786 18.05 61.77 -8.86
N LEU A 787 16.97 61.22 -8.36
CA LEU A 787 15.77 61.99 -8.03
C LEU A 787 16.00 62.98 -6.87
N LEU A 788 16.75 62.58 -5.85
CA LEU A 788 17.13 63.47 -4.73
C LEU A 788 18.11 64.55 -5.17
N GLY A 789 18.98 64.29 -6.15
CA GLY A 789 19.85 65.27 -6.80
C GLY A 789 19.05 66.39 -7.53
N VAL A 790 17.97 65.98 -8.19
CA VAL A 790 17.04 66.95 -8.82
C VAL A 790 16.32 67.78 -7.76
N LEU A 791 15.88 67.20 -6.68
CA LEU A 791 15.23 67.91 -5.58
C LEU A 791 16.21 68.83 -4.81
N SER A 792 17.49 68.53 -4.84
CA SER A 792 18.55 69.37 -4.24
C SER A 792 18.89 70.64 -5.01
N LEU A 793 18.25 70.89 -6.20
CA LEU A 793 18.48 72.03 -7.08
C LEU A 793 19.96 72.20 -7.57
N GLN A 794 20.78 71.19 -7.49
CA GLN A 794 22.19 71.21 -7.84
C GLN A 794 22.47 71.34 -9.35
N SER A 795 21.44 71.07 -10.17
CA SER A 795 21.49 71.09 -11.61
C SER A 795 21.12 72.40 -12.22
N LEU A 796 20.94 73.48 -11.39
CA LEU A 796 20.68 74.81 -11.87
C LEU A 796 21.90 75.30 -12.70
N PRO A 797 21.76 75.71 -14.01
CA PRO A 797 22.86 76.11 -14.84
C PRO A 797 23.55 77.34 -14.30
N ARG A 798 24.89 77.41 -14.31
CA ARG A 798 25.74 78.47 -13.81
C ARG A 798 25.47 79.84 -14.50
N ARG A 799 24.71 79.89 -15.61
CA ARG A 799 24.45 81.14 -16.43
C ARG A 799 23.18 81.86 -16.00
N LEU A 800 22.34 81.29 -15.10
CA LEU A 800 21.05 81.90 -14.69
C LEU A 800 21.08 82.42 -13.24
N THR A 801 22.21 82.29 -12.56
CA THR A 801 22.35 82.71 -11.17
C THR A 801 23.04 84.03 -11.07
N LEU A 802 22.26 85.07 -11.08
CA LEU A 802 22.68 86.33 -10.41
C LEU A 802 22.66 86.02 -8.89
N ASP A 803 23.88 85.86 -8.29
CA ASP A 803 24.23 85.87 -6.88
C ASP A 803 23.71 84.76 -5.97
N PHE A 804 23.22 83.67 -6.50
CA PHE A 804 22.84 82.49 -5.60
C PHE A 804 23.94 81.41 -5.46
N ARG A 805 25.19 81.63 -5.88
CA ARG A 805 26.28 80.69 -5.87
C ARG A 805 26.61 80.19 -4.46
N ASP A 806 26.52 81.10 -3.48
CA ASP A 806 26.89 80.81 -2.13
C ASP A 806 25.79 80.08 -1.36
N LEU A 807 24.53 80.22 -1.76
CA LEU A 807 23.39 79.59 -1.17
C LEU A 807 23.34 78.07 -1.33
N PHE A 808 23.87 77.59 -2.48
CA PHE A 808 23.84 76.16 -2.81
C PHE A 808 25.19 75.49 -2.90
N SER A 809 26.28 76.21 -2.61
CA SER A 809 27.66 75.75 -2.77
C SER A 809 27.99 74.54 -1.82
N GLU A 810 27.41 74.49 -0.62
CA GLU A 810 27.61 73.46 0.39
C GLU A 810 26.39 72.50 0.53
N GLY A 811 25.40 72.56 -0.41
CA GLY A 811 24.13 71.91 -0.30
C GLY A 811 23.04 72.79 0.28
N PHE A 812 21.79 72.28 0.26
CA PHE A 812 20.64 73.05 0.73
C PHE A 812 20.12 72.50 2.08
N ALA A 813 20.31 73.32 3.15
CA ALA A 813 19.78 73.03 4.49
C ALA A 813 18.29 73.44 4.53
N PHE A 814 17.42 72.54 5.02
CA PHE A 814 16.02 72.80 5.12
C PHE A 814 15.47 72.59 6.57
N ASP A 815 14.52 73.43 6.98
CA ASP A 815 13.74 73.30 8.21
C ASP A 815 12.73 72.15 8.10
N PHE A 816 12.10 72.06 6.90
CA PHE A 816 11.20 70.98 6.56
C PHE A 816 11.13 70.74 5.08
N PHE A 817 10.82 69.50 4.70
CA PHE A 817 10.47 69.00 3.37
C PHE A 817 9.18 68.19 3.55
N ARG A 818 8.06 68.62 2.97
CA ARG A 818 6.75 67.99 3.13
C ARG A 818 5.86 68.14 1.91
N GLY A 819 4.90 67.21 1.74
CA GLY A 819 3.88 67.28 0.68
C GLY A 819 3.22 65.90 0.48
N ASP A 820 2.26 65.88 -0.42
CA ASP A 820 1.53 64.69 -0.82
C ASP A 820 1.95 64.24 -2.21
N VAL A 821 2.09 62.95 -2.41
CA VAL A 821 2.41 62.36 -3.71
C VAL A 821 1.30 61.35 -4.06
N GLN A 822 0.73 61.50 -5.24
CA GLN A 822 -0.20 60.52 -5.83
C GLN A 822 0.53 59.74 -6.93
N ILE A 823 0.25 58.44 -7.00
CA ILE A 823 0.86 57.55 -8.02
C ILE A 823 -0.28 56.95 -8.82
N GLU A 824 -0.25 57.09 -10.12
CA GLU A 824 -1.18 56.47 -11.06
C GLU A 824 -0.38 55.85 -12.21
N GLN A 825 -0.55 54.53 -12.40
CA GLN A 825 0.15 53.77 -13.45
C GLN A 825 1.67 54.03 -13.47
N GLY A 826 2.29 54.06 -12.28
CA GLY A 826 3.73 54.24 -12.13
C GLY A 826 4.22 55.67 -12.28
N VAL A 827 3.32 56.65 -12.51
CA VAL A 827 3.63 58.05 -12.56
C VAL A 827 3.27 58.72 -11.25
N ALA A 828 4.26 59.19 -10.52
CA ALA A 828 4.10 59.97 -9.31
C ALA A 828 3.81 61.44 -9.63
N THR A 829 2.78 62.00 -9.07
CA THR A 829 2.34 63.38 -9.24
C THR A 829 2.26 64.07 -7.88
N THR A 830 2.64 65.32 -7.89
CA THR A 830 2.49 66.20 -6.71
C THR A 830 2.13 67.62 -7.14
N ASN A 831 1.35 68.31 -6.35
CA ASN A 831 1.00 69.73 -6.55
C ASN A 831 1.24 70.62 -5.31
N ASN A 832 1.75 70.02 -4.22
CA ASN A 832 1.91 70.71 -2.93
C ASN A 832 3.23 70.35 -2.22
N LEU A 833 4.23 69.85 -2.96
CA LEU A 833 5.51 69.53 -2.36
C LEU A 833 6.27 70.84 -2.03
N GLN A 834 6.66 70.97 -0.81
CA GLN A 834 7.27 72.22 -0.32
C GLN A 834 8.49 71.90 0.56
N MET A 835 9.46 72.79 0.43
CA MET A 835 10.67 72.72 1.24
C MET A 835 11.00 74.13 1.72
N LYS A 836 11.31 74.26 3.00
CA LYS A 836 11.77 75.51 3.59
C LYS A 836 13.24 75.34 3.95
N GLY A 837 14.09 76.29 3.48
CA GLY A 837 15.44 76.45 3.94
C GLY A 837 15.68 77.76 4.60
N VAL A 838 16.89 77.99 5.13
CA VAL A 838 17.31 79.24 5.80
C VAL A 838 17.27 80.43 4.81
N ALA A 839 17.54 80.13 3.56
CA ALA A 839 17.72 81.21 2.53
C ALA A 839 16.60 81.34 1.53
N ALA A 840 15.70 80.33 1.40
CA ALA A 840 14.62 80.27 0.46
C ALA A 840 13.55 79.23 0.83
N ALA A 841 12.30 79.46 0.37
CA ALA A 841 11.27 78.47 0.26
C ALA A 841 11.20 77.94 -1.15
N VAL A 842 11.05 76.62 -1.33
CA VAL A 842 10.95 75.93 -2.61
C VAL A 842 9.62 75.21 -2.66
N LEU A 843 8.85 75.45 -3.68
CA LEU A 843 7.56 74.86 -3.97
C LEU A 843 7.65 74.08 -5.26
N MET A 844 7.13 72.89 -5.30
CA MET A 844 7.26 71.95 -6.44
C MET A 844 5.90 71.34 -6.79
N GLU A 845 5.57 71.36 -8.06
CA GLU A 845 4.44 70.64 -8.63
C GLU A 845 4.89 69.97 -9.94
N GLY A 846 4.38 68.79 -10.24
CA GLY A 846 4.73 68.09 -11.46
C GLY A 846 4.57 66.56 -11.35
N ARG A 847 5.26 65.91 -12.22
CA ARG A 847 5.18 64.44 -12.35
C ARG A 847 6.57 63.81 -12.53
N ALA A 848 6.70 62.59 -12.07
CA ALA A 848 7.86 61.74 -12.25
C ALA A 848 7.43 60.34 -12.68
N ASP A 849 7.90 59.84 -13.80
CA ASP A 849 7.69 58.48 -14.25
C ASP A 849 8.76 57.60 -13.61
N ILE A 850 8.32 56.73 -12.72
CA ILE A 850 9.19 55.88 -11.90
C ILE A 850 9.87 54.82 -12.75
N GLN A 851 9.15 54.27 -13.75
CA GLN A 851 9.67 53.20 -14.61
C GLN A 851 10.73 53.72 -15.59
N HIS A 852 10.47 54.86 -16.20
CA HIS A 852 11.36 55.43 -17.22
C HIS A 852 12.41 56.37 -16.64
N GLU A 853 12.41 56.54 -15.31
CA GLU A 853 13.31 57.45 -14.58
C GLU A 853 13.33 58.85 -15.22
N THR A 854 12.16 59.42 -15.52
CA THR A 854 12.01 60.75 -16.10
C THR A 854 11.15 61.64 -15.23
N GLN A 855 11.31 62.94 -15.33
CA GLN A 855 10.53 63.94 -14.60
C GLN A 855 10.14 65.10 -15.44
N ASP A 856 9.08 65.85 -15.03
CA ASP A 856 8.65 67.11 -15.53
C ASP A 856 8.05 67.87 -14.33
N ILE A 857 8.87 68.65 -13.65
CA ILE A 857 8.56 69.31 -12.38
C ILE A 857 8.74 70.80 -12.55
N LYS A 858 7.73 71.57 -12.18
CA LYS A 858 7.80 73.02 -12.03
C LYS A 858 8.27 73.35 -10.60
N VAL A 859 9.29 74.10 -10.48
CA VAL A 859 9.95 74.49 -9.25
C VAL A 859 9.89 76.02 -9.09
N VAL A 860 9.30 76.50 -8.02
CA VAL A 860 9.21 77.90 -7.66
C VAL A 860 10.10 78.16 -6.44
N VAL A 861 11.07 79.03 -6.60
CA VAL A 861 11.99 79.42 -5.53
C VAL A 861 11.65 80.83 -5.08
N VAL A 862 11.35 81.01 -3.82
CA VAL A 862 11.03 82.28 -3.16
C VAL A 862 12.14 82.59 -2.14
N PRO A 863 13.06 83.53 -2.46
CA PRO A 863 14.12 83.90 -1.51
C PRO A 863 13.58 84.57 -0.28
N GLU A 864 14.20 84.36 0.86
CA GLU A 864 13.85 85.01 2.10
C GLU A 864 14.59 86.37 2.22
N ILE A 865 13.88 87.47 2.01
CA ILE A 865 14.45 88.81 1.97
C ILE A 865 14.29 89.52 3.32
N ASN A 866 13.24 89.20 4.15
CA ASN A 866 12.95 89.80 5.46
C ASN A 866 12.24 88.77 6.37
N ALA A 867 12.45 88.81 7.67
CA ALA A 867 11.88 87.83 8.65
C ALA A 867 10.37 87.77 8.68
N GLY A 868 9.63 88.71 8.05
CA GLY A 868 8.17 88.76 7.99
C GLY A 868 7.52 88.06 6.78
N THR A 869 8.31 87.87 5.69
CA THR A 869 7.78 87.28 4.43
C THR A 869 7.74 85.80 4.47
N ALA A 870 8.57 85.21 5.28
CA ALA A 870 8.62 83.78 5.48
C ALA A 870 7.32 83.18 6.06
N SER A 871 6.65 83.85 6.99
CA SER A 871 5.46 83.29 7.69
C SER A 871 4.20 83.19 6.79
N LEU A 872 4.18 83.91 5.66
CA LEU A 872 3.06 83.88 4.71
C LEU A 872 3.15 82.79 3.67
N VAL A 873 4.34 82.25 3.43
CA VAL A 873 4.60 81.20 2.43
C VAL A 873 4.30 79.82 3.07
N TYR A 874 4.17 79.73 4.38
CA TYR A 874 4.06 78.50 5.13
C TYR A 874 2.63 78.07 5.40
N GLY A 875 1.62 78.64 4.80
CA GLY A 875 0.29 78.05 4.83
C GLY A 875 0.28 76.67 4.18
N VAL A 876 -0.56 75.79 4.76
CA VAL A 876 -0.75 74.51 4.13
C VAL A 876 -1.38 74.70 2.75
N ILE A 877 -0.67 74.28 1.71
CA ILE A 877 -1.21 74.26 0.34
C ILE A 877 -2.32 73.21 0.30
N ASN A 878 -3.54 73.59 0.00
CA ASN A 878 -4.63 72.66 -0.21
C ASN A 878 -4.35 71.75 -1.41
N PRO A 879 -4.27 70.41 -1.25
CA PRO A 879 -4.02 69.49 -2.34
C PRO A 879 -5.05 69.62 -3.49
N LEU A 880 -6.27 70.07 -3.20
CA LEU A 880 -7.30 70.28 -4.23
C LEU A 880 -7.10 71.56 -5.07
N ALA A 881 -6.45 72.58 -4.47
CA ALA A 881 -6.23 73.85 -5.15
C ALA A 881 -4.88 73.94 -5.85
N GLY A 882 -3.88 73.13 -5.44
CA GLY A 882 -2.57 73.11 -6.02
C GLY A 882 -1.72 74.35 -5.83
N LEU A 883 -0.46 74.29 -6.26
CA LEU A 883 0.53 75.37 -6.12
C LEU A 883 0.17 76.57 -6.92
N THR A 884 -0.37 76.42 -8.16
CA THR A 884 -0.72 77.54 -8.99
C THR A 884 -1.78 78.47 -8.39
N SER A 885 -2.87 77.89 -7.82
CA SER A 885 -3.91 78.63 -7.13
C SER A 885 -3.42 79.27 -5.86
N PHE A 886 -2.56 78.57 -5.11
CA PHE A 886 -1.94 79.14 -3.91
C PHE A 886 -1.02 80.33 -4.21
N LEU A 887 -0.16 80.20 -5.24
CA LEU A 887 0.71 81.27 -5.66
C LEU A 887 -0.09 82.49 -6.18
N ALA A 888 -1.18 82.25 -6.93
CA ALA A 888 -2.07 83.36 -7.39
C ALA A 888 -2.65 84.07 -6.19
N GLN A 889 -3.09 83.37 -5.13
CA GLN A 889 -3.60 83.97 -3.93
C GLN A 889 -2.51 84.74 -3.14
N LEU A 890 -1.28 84.23 -3.13
CA LEU A 890 -0.14 84.82 -2.42
C LEU A 890 0.28 86.09 -3.08
N LEU A 891 0.39 86.13 -4.45
CA LEU A 891 0.79 87.23 -5.23
C LEU A 891 -0.23 88.39 -5.21
N LEU A 892 -1.52 88.05 -5.10
CA LEU A 892 -2.59 89.01 -4.93
C LEU A 892 -2.56 89.74 -3.59
N ARG A 893 -1.92 89.19 -2.59
CA ARG A 893 -1.82 89.78 -1.24
C ARG A 893 -0.58 90.64 -0.98
N GLN A 894 0.52 90.46 -1.74
CA GLN A 894 1.74 91.29 -1.60
C GLN A 894 2.53 91.42 -2.88
N PRO A 895 2.50 92.55 -3.58
CA PRO A 895 3.19 92.81 -4.89
C PRO A 895 4.73 92.82 -4.84
N LEU A 896 5.35 92.89 -3.65
CA LEU A 896 6.80 92.82 -3.44
C LEU A 896 7.43 91.45 -3.60
N ILE A 897 6.66 90.38 -3.57
CA ILE A 897 7.13 89.00 -3.68
C ILE A 897 7.35 88.66 -5.17
N ASP A 898 6.65 89.28 -6.08
CA ASP A 898 6.68 89.00 -7.53
C ASP A 898 8.02 89.29 -8.13
N VAL A 899 8.73 90.33 -7.68
CA VAL A 899 10.01 90.78 -8.24
C VAL A 899 11.17 89.75 -8.04
N ASN A 900 11.10 88.95 -6.96
CA ASN A 900 12.24 88.10 -6.59
C ASN A 900 11.93 86.57 -6.70
N THR A 901 10.69 86.21 -7.02
CA THR A 901 10.31 84.79 -7.22
C THR A 901 10.86 84.28 -8.59
N ARG A 902 11.54 83.15 -8.60
CA ARG A 902 12.01 82.47 -9.80
C ARG A 902 11.31 81.15 -9.99
N THR A 903 10.81 80.92 -11.21
CA THR A 903 10.18 79.69 -11.64
C THR A 903 11.03 78.94 -12.64
N PHE A 904 11.25 77.72 -12.42
CA PHE A 904 12.04 76.79 -13.25
C PHE A 904 11.20 75.61 -13.65
N ARG A 905 11.50 74.99 -14.81
CA ARG A 905 11.07 73.69 -15.21
C ARG A 905 12.25 72.75 -15.18
N VAL A 906 12.08 71.61 -14.55
CA VAL A 906 13.06 70.54 -14.49
C VAL A 906 12.50 69.32 -15.22
N ASP A 907 12.99 69.05 -16.43
CA ASP A 907 12.56 67.94 -17.26
C ASP A 907 13.73 66.99 -17.63
N GLY A 908 13.44 65.91 -18.36
CA GLY A 908 14.45 64.98 -18.84
C GLY A 908 14.57 63.74 -17.92
N SER A 909 15.64 62.99 -18.07
CA SER A 909 15.90 61.80 -17.25
C SER A 909 16.46 62.14 -15.88
N TRP A 910 16.30 61.24 -14.89
CA TRP A 910 16.92 61.41 -13.57
C TRP A 910 18.44 61.43 -13.65
N ALA A 911 19.04 60.78 -14.69
CA ALA A 911 20.46 60.78 -14.90
C ALA A 911 20.99 62.12 -15.51
N ASP A 912 20.19 62.78 -16.32
CA ASP A 912 20.54 64.01 -17.01
C ASP A 912 19.35 65.01 -16.98
N PRO A 913 19.07 65.63 -15.83
CA PRO A 913 17.96 66.60 -15.69
C PRO A 913 18.29 67.90 -16.34
N ARG A 914 17.37 68.37 -17.14
CA ARG A 914 17.47 69.69 -17.81
C ARG A 914 16.65 70.71 -17.03
N VAL A 915 17.30 71.86 -16.75
CA VAL A 915 16.66 72.98 -16.04
C VAL A 915 16.58 74.16 -16.96
N SER A 916 15.37 74.65 -17.17
CA SER A 916 15.08 75.83 -17.97
C SER A 916 14.23 76.83 -17.17
N PRO A 917 14.36 78.18 -17.44
CA PRO A 917 13.42 79.13 -16.88
C PRO A 917 12.02 78.85 -17.42
N PHE A 918 10.99 78.90 -16.51
CA PHE A 918 9.58 78.71 -16.87
C PHE A 918 9.07 80.06 -17.50
N THR A 919 8.73 80.06 -18.80
CA THR A 919 8.09 81.22 -19.45
C THR A 919 6.60 81.00 -19.60
N ALA A 920 5.76 82.02 -19.40
CA ALA A 920 4.29 81.88 -19.37
C ALA A 920 3.69 81.43 -20.72
N THR A 921 4.48 81.31 -21.78
CA THR A 921 4.10 80.77 -23.07
C THR A 921 4.02 79.24 -23.12
N ASP A 922 4.56 78.57 -22.13
CA ASP A 922 4.56 77.08 -22.02
C ASP A 922 3.27 76.48 -21.45
N SER A 923 2.30 77.33 -20.99
CA SER A 923 1.05 76.83 -20.39
C SER A 923 -0.02 76.41 -21.40
N ASP A 924 0.11 76.68 -22.69
CA ASP A 924 -0.94 76.52 -23.71
C ASP A 924 -0.69 75.36 -24.72
N ALA A 925 0.45 74.63 -24.59
CA ALA A 925 0.77 73.52 -25.46
C ALA A 925 0.35 72.14 -24.84
N LYS A 926 -0.82 71.66 -25.24
CA LYS A 926 -1.39 70.31 -25.18
C LYS A 926 -2.52 70.05 -24.14
N THR A 927 -3.65 70.68 -24.46
CA THR A 927 -4.90 69.91 -24.18
C THR A 927 -5.26 69.11 -25.45
N PRO A 928 -5.36 67.78 -25.42
CA PRO A 928 -5.92 67.04 -26.56
C PRO A 928 -7.43 67.34 -26.58
N ARG A 929 -7.89 67.95 -27.66
CA ARG A 929 -9.34 68.02 -27.97
C ARG A 929 -9.85 66.59 -28.12
N THR A 930 -10.65 66.19 -27.18
CA THR A 930 -11.53 65.02 -27.31
C THR A 930 -12.58 65.30 -28.37
N GLY A 931 -12.39 64.81 -29.57
CA GLY A 931 -13.44 64.63 -30.56
C GLY A 931 -14.31 63.43 -30.16
N LYS A 932 -15.62 63.73 -30.02
CA LYS A 932 -16.70 62.73 -30.16
C LYS A 932 -16.91 62.42 -31.65
N PRO A 933 -17.44 61.30 -32.04
CA PRO A 933 -18.67 60.70 -31.53
C PRO A 933 -18.57 59.47 -30.73
#